data_2c54766506038e94e139beac90eda765
#
_entry.id   2c54766506038e94e139beac90eda765
#
_cell.length_a   1.000
_cell.length_b   1.000
_cell.length_c   1.000
_cell.angle_alpha   90.00
_cell.angle_beta   90.00
_cell.angle_gamma   90.00
#
_symmetry.space_group_name_H-M   'P 1'
#
loop_
_entity.id
_entity.type
_entity.pdbx_description
1 polymer ?
#
loop_
_entity_poly.entity_id
_entity_poly.type
_entity_poly.pdbx_seq_one_letter_code
_entity_poly.pdbx_strand_id
1 'polypeptide(L)'
;MNQWTSVDPIDRGRFPVDPWNLRETRYDARDLGLTETLFAVGNGYLGMRGNVEEGRDAYAHGTFINGFHEVWPIHHAEEAYGFAKVGQTIINAPDAKIMRLYVDDEPLLLTVADLEHYERSLSFADGVLTRELIWRTPSGKRVHLRSRRMVTFAERHLAVMDYEITMLDAAAPVVVSCQLLNRQDGEDELHVRSAAMGAGSDPRRAAKLRGRILQPVSKWDGEGRSVLCYRVTESHMTLAVAADHTIETSDENEVLTQIEDDLAKHVFRIRATPGVTTRITKTVSYHTSRGVPPLELVDRCRRTLDRARDTGIAEIFAQQRAWLDDFWERSDVEIGGQPALQQAVRWNLFQLIQAAARAEGSGIAAKGVTGSGYDGHYFWDTEIYVLPFLTYTSPGFARNALRFRYTMLDAARRRAADLNQRGARFPWRTINGEEASAYYAAGTAQYHIDRDIAHALTQYVAASDDRLFLAREAIDVLVETARLWADLGFWRRTDGSANGDERFHIHGVTGPDEYTTVVNDNLFTNVMARANLRSAVRHLRWLAANLPEAYSQALQRLDLTEEEIGEFSRIAEAMHVPYDESVGIHPQDDDFLGRELWDLANTPADKRPLLLHYHPLVIYRHQVLKQADVVLALYLQGDEFSPEEKRADFEYYDPLTTGDSTLSAVVQSIIAAEVGYADLAAKYFMAAAYVDLADLHHNTDAGVHVASLGGLWSALVAGFGGLRDYLGVWSFDPRLPADWTSLRFPLTLQGNRLRVTVEADTITFDLETGDAESVRVTVQGQDVVIRRGTPTSVPWVSGPELRGRPSIDNIEGSMREDGSVLHATVPDTPTRDDVNDFFD
;
A
#
# COMPACT_ATOMS: atom_id res chain seq x y z
N MET A 1 20.52 -9.20 -7.65
CA MET A 1 20.73 -7.74 -7.70
C MET A 1 21.26 -7.18 -9.04
N ASN A 2 21.35 -7.92 -10.13
CA ASN A 2 21.87 -7.42 -11.41
C ASN A 2 20.81 -6.92 -12.40
N GLN A 3 19.59 -6.57 -11.94
CA GLN A 3 18.48 -6.20 -12.84
C GLN A 3 18.01 -4.74 -12.73
N TRP A 4 18.55 -3.96 -11.81
CA TRP A 4 18.17 -2.56 -11.68
C TRP A 4 18.88 -1.71 -12.73
N THR A 5 18.16 -1.32 -13.78
CA THR A 5 18.69 -0.44 -14.84
C THR A 5 18.19 0.99 -14.60
N SER A 6 19.01 1.97 -14.95
CA SER A 6 18.61 3.38 -15.05
C SER A 6 17.77 3.66 -16.31
N VAL A 7 17.36 2.63 -17.03
CA VAL A 7 16.61 2.71 -18.29
C VAL A 7 15.15 2.41 -18.02
N ASP A 8 14.28 3.16 -18.64
CA ASP A 8 12.83 2.95 -18.61
C ASP A 8 12.47 1.51 -19.08
N PRO A 9 11.86 0.68 -18.23
CA PRO A 9 11.60 -0.73 -18.54
C PRO A 9 10.32 -0.98 -19.35
N ILE A 10 9.53 0.07 -19.65
CA ILE A 10 8.20 -0.07 -20.27
C ILE A 10 8.31 -0.14 -21.80
N ASP A 11 7.56 -1.05 -22.43
CA ASP A 11 7.34 -1.05 -23.90
C ASP A 11 6.62 0.23 -24.35
N ARG A 12 7.39 1.24 -24.72
CA ARG A 12 6.86 2.54 -25.16
C ARG A 12 6.17 2.52 -26.51
N GLY A 13 6.32 1.45 -27.28
CA GLY A 13 5.52 1.20 -28.48
C GLY A 13 4.07 0.86 -28.17
N ARG A 14 3.84 0.17 -27.05
CA ARG A 14 2.52 -0.19 -26.54
C ARG A 14 1.98 0.84 -25.54
N PHE A 15 2.82 1.35 -24.66
CA PHE A 15 2.48 2.32 -23.61
C PHE A 15 3.25 3.64 -23.82
N PRO A 16 2.81 4.50 -24.73
CA PRO A 16 3.50 5.76 -25.02
C PRO A 16 3.58 6.67 -23.79
N VAL A 17 4.62 7.50 -23.75
CA VAL A 17 4.83 8.48 -22.67
C VAL A 17 3.77 9.56 -22.74
N ASP A 18 3.02 9.72 -21.66
CA ASP A 18 2.05 10.80 -21.43
C ASP A 18 2.00 11.10 -19.93
N PRO A 19 2.46 12.26 -19.47
CA PRO A 19 2.57 12.54 -18.02
C PRO A 19 1.25 12.49 -17.24
N TRP A 20 0.09 12.52 -17.91
CA TRP A 20 -1.22 12.53 -17.27
C TRP A 20 -2.07 11.30 -17.59
N ASN A 21 -1.59 10.41 -18.44
CA ASN A 21 -2.33 9.23 -18.85
C ASN A 21 -1.44 7.98 -18.91
N LEU A 22 -1.96 6.85 -18.49
CA LEU A 22 -1.45 5.55 -18.93
C LEU A 22 -2.28 5.12 -20.14
N ARG A 23 -1.64 5.03 -21.31
CA ARG A 23 -2.30 4.66 -22.57
C ARG A 23 -1.77 3.31 -23.04
N GLU A 24 -2.66 2.45 -23.54
CA GLU A 24 -2.35 1.20 -24.21
C GLU A 24 -2.88 1.23 -25.63
N THR A 25 -2.00 1.08 -26.61
CA THR A 25 -2.32 1.19 -28.06
C THR A 25 -2.54 -0.16 -28.73
N ARG A 26 -2.33 -1.27 -28.01
CA ARG A 26 -2.49 -2.63 -28.50
C ARG A 26 -2.94 -3.58 -27.40
N TYR A 27 -4.06 -4.26 -27.61
CA TYR A 27 -4.54 -5.30 -26.70
C TYR A 27 -3.63 -6.55 -26.78
N ASP A 28 -3.29 -7.12 -25.62
CA ASP A 28 -2.55 -8.38 -25.52
C ASP A 28 -3.17 -9.27 -24.43
N ALA A 29 -3.74 -10.41 -24.86
CA ALA A 29 -4.40 -11.32 -23.94
C ALA A 29 -3.42 -12.13 -23.03
N ARG A 30 -2.10 -12.04 -23.29
CA ARG A 30 -1.11 -12.82 -22.54
C ARG A 30 -0.76 -12.21 -21.20
N ASP A 31 -1.02 -10.92 -20.99
CA ASP A 31 -0.69 -10.17 -19.78
C ASP A 31 -1.92 -9.51 -19.11
N LEU A 32 -3.07 -10.12 -19.23
CA LEU A 32 -4.32 -9.62 -18.64
C LEU A 32 -4.19 -9.35 -17.15
N GLY A 33 -3.51 -10.21 -16.39
CA GLY A 33 -3.31 -10.03 -14.96
C GLY A 33 -2.65 -8.70 -14.63
N LEU A 34 -1.59 -8.34 -15.36
CA LEU A 34 -0.90 -7.06 -15.24
C LEU A 34 -1.81 -5.90 -15.65
N THR A 35 -2.34 -5.94 -16.87
CA THR A 35 -3.08 -4.80 -17.42
C THR A 35 -4.41 -4.54 -16.73
N GLU A 36 -5.07 -5.57 -16.21
CA GLU A 36 -6.26 -5.40 -15.36
C GLU A 36 -5.94 -4.66 -14.05
N THR A 37 -4.75 -4.85 -13.50
CA THR A 37 -4.27 -4.10 -12.33
C THR A 37 -3.89 -2.67 -12.68
N LEU A 38 -3.09 -2.47 -13.75
CA LEU A 38 -2.60 -1.15 -14.16
C LEU A 38 -3.73 -0.17 -14.51
N PHE A 39 -4.83 -0.66 -15.08
CA PHE A 39 -6.00 0.10 -15.49
C PHE A 39 -7.18 0.00 -14.49
N ALA A 40 -6.92 -0.43 -13.25
CA ALA A 40 -7.94 -0.46 -12.22
C ALA A 40 -8.38 0.96 -11.83
N VAL A 41 -9.67 1.12 -11.51
CA VAL A 41 -10.25 2.34 -10.97
C VAL A 41 -10.84 2.08 -9.58
N GLY A 42 -10.65 3.01 -8.65
CA GLY A 42 -11.10 2.85 -7.27
C GLY A 42 -11.10 4.17 -6.51
N ASN A 43 -11.54 4.12 -5.24
CA ASN A 43 -11.55 5.30 -4.37
C ASN A 43 -11.12 5.01 -2.92
N GLY A 44 -10.65 3.78 -2.63
CA GLY A 44 -10.29 3.35 -1.28
C GLY A 44 -11.42 2.64 -0.53
N TYR A 45 -12.65 2.74 -0.98
CA TYR A 45 -13.78 1.91 -0.56
C TYR A 45 -14.13 0.85 -1.60
N LEU A 46 -14.39 1.26 -2.82
CA LEU A 46 -14.73 0.43 -3.96
C LEU A 46 -13.60 0.44 -4.98
N GLY A 47 -13.26 -0.72 -5.51
CA GLY A 47 -12.32 -0.87 -6.62
C GLY A 47 -12.82 -1.81 -7.68
N MET A 48 -12.54 -1.50 -8.92
CA MET A 48 -12.86 -2.30 -10.09
C MET A 48 -11.61 -2.48 -10.93
N ARG A 49 -11.21 -3.73 -11.13
CA ARG A 49 -10.08 -4.04 -12.04
C ARG A 49 -10.36 -3.56 -13.46
N GLY A 50 -9.30 -3.32 -14.22
CA GLY A 50 -9.37 -2.86 -15.59
C GLY A 50 -9.83 -3.91 -16.60
N ASN A 51 -10.72 -4.84 -16.21
CA ASN A 51 -11.32 -5.81 -17.10
C ASN A 51 -12.08 -5.11 -18.24
N VAL A 52 -12.10 -5.74 -19.40
CA VAL A 52 -12.92 -5.29 -20.53
C VAL A 52 -14.41 -5.53 -20.25
N GLU A 53 -15.26 -4.67 -20.81
CA GLU A 53 -16.70 -4.67 -20.52
C GLU A 53 -17.42 -5.91 -21.05
N GLU A 54 -16.89 -6.61 -22.03
CA GLU A 54 -17.46 -7.84 -22.60
C GLU A 54 -17.52 -8.98 -21.56
N GLY A 55 -16.71 -8.89 -20.47
CA GLY A 55 -16.72 -9.79 -19.34
C GLY A 55 -16.34 -11.23 -19.69
N ARG A 56 -15.45 -11.38 -20.67
CA ARG A 56 -14.79 -12.62 -21.10
C ARG A 56 -13.30 -12.38 -21.17
N ASP A 57 -12.51 -13.44 -21.19
CA ASP A 57 -11.05 -13.35 -21.29
C ASP A 57 -10.44 -12.47 -20.18
N ALA A 58 -10.80 -12.71 -18.93
CA ALA A 58 -10.26 -12.02 -17.78
C ALA A 58 -9.28 -12.91 -17.01
N TYR A 59 -8.25 -12.30 -16.42
CA TYR A 59 -7.39 -12.96 -15.44
C TYR A 59 -8.14 -13.11 -14.11
N ALA A 60 -8.74 -12.01 -13.64
CA ALA A 60 -9.58 -11.98 -12.45
C ALA A 60 -10.68 -10.93 -12.58
N HIS A 61 -11.96 -11.34 -12.42
CA HIS A 61 -13.10 -10.42 -12.50
C HIS A 61 -13.26 -9.56 -11.24
N GLY A 62 -12.19 -8.89 -10.80
CA GLY A 62 -12.15 -8.20 -9.52
C GLY A 62 -13.09 -6.99 -9.43
N THR A 63 -13.98 -7.06 -8.45
CA THR A 63 -14.70 -5.93 -7.85
C THR A 63 -14.55 -6.06 -6.34
N PHE A 64 -13.78 -5.18 -5.72
CA PHE A 64 -13.41 -5.29 -4.32
C PHE A 64 -13.97 -4.14 -3.51
N ILE A 65 -14.47 -4.45 -2.30
CA ILE A 65 -14.91 -3.46 -1.32
C ILE A 65 -13.99 -3.61 -0.12
N ASN A 66 -13.30 -2.53 0.22
CA ASN A 66 -12.33 -2.51 1.30
C ASN A 66 -12.97 -2.92 2.63
N GLY A 67 -12.38 -3.89 3.30
CA GLY A 67 -12.88 -4.44 4.56
C GLY A 67 -14.04 -5.43 4.43
N PHE A 68 -14.55 -5.70 3.23
CA PHE A 68 -15.59 -6.71 3.00
C PHE A 68 -14.93 -8.08 2.85
N HIS A 69 -15.11 -8.95 3.85
CA HIS A 69 -14.35 -10.20 3.97
C HIS A 69 -15.16 -11.37 4.50
N GLU A 70 -14.66 -12.56 4.24
CA GLU A 70 -15.02 -13.81 4.89
C GLU A 70 -14.03 -14.14 6.00
N VAL A 71 -14.47 -14.92 6.97
CA VAL A 71 -13.63 -15.47 8.03
C VAL A 71 -13.63 -17.00 7.96
N TRP A 72 -12.54 -17.60 8.40
CA TRP A 72 -12.41 -19.06 8.40
C TRP A 72 -11.49 -19.52 9.54
N PRO A 73 -11.72 -20.73 10.15
CA PRO A 73 -10.88 -21.23 11.21
C PRO A 73 -9.47 -21.60 10.67
N ILE A 74 -8.43 -21.12 11.35
CA ILE A 74 -7.06 -21.56 11.10
C ILE A 74 -6.85 -22.91 11.79
N HIS A 75 -6.42 -23.91 11.01
CA HIS A 75 -6.04 -25.22 11.54
C HIS A 75 -4.51 -25.29 11.57
N HIS A 76 -3.95 -25.27 12.77
CA HIS A 76 -2.53 -25.48 12.98
C HIS A 76 -2.21 -26.98 13.01
N ALA A 77 -1.06 -27.37 12.50
CA ALA A 77 -0.60 -28.75 12.59
C ALA A 77 -0.44 -29.19 14.08
N GLU A 78 0.06 -28.27 14.89
CA GLU A 78 0.11 -28.38 16.35
C GLU A 78 -0.41 -27.08 16.94
N GLU A 79 -1.44 -27.14 17.77
CA GLU A 79 -2.00 -25.97 18.43
C GLU A 79 -1.17 -25.61 19.68
N ALA A 80 -0.93 -24.32 19.88
CA ALA A 80 -0.37 -23.77 21.09
C ALA A 80 -1.22 -22.59 21.60
N TYR A 81 -1.08 -22.29 22.89
CA TYR A 81 -1.75 -21.14 23.49
C TYR A 81 -1.35 -19.84 22.79
N GLY A 82 -2.33 -18.98 22.52
CA GLY A 82 -2.11 -17.67 21.91
C GLY A 82 -1.88 -17.67 20.39
N PHE A 83 -1.94 -18.80 19.70
CA PHE A 83 -1.91 -18.83 18.24
C PHE A 83 -3.17 -18.20 17.65
N ALA A 84 -3.04 -17.59 16.46
CA ALA A 84 -4.16 -17.03 15.72
C ALA A 84 -5.18 -18.11 15.36
N LYS A 85 -6.46 -17.84 15.57
CA LYS A 85 -7.55 -18.84 15.41
C LYS A 85 -8.40 -18.63 14.17
N VAL A 86 -8.44 -17.40 13.65
CA VAL A 86 -9.37 -16.98 12.60
C VAL A 86 -8.62 -16.28 11.49
N GLY A 87 -8.64 -16.89 10.31
CA GLY A 87 -8.19 -16.26 9.08
C GLY A 87 -9.26 -15.34 8.49
N GLN A 88 -8.85 -14.39 7.67
CA GLN A 88 -9.71 -13.40 7.04
C GLN A 88 -9.29 -13.25 5.58
N THR A 89 -10.26 -13.13 4.67
CA THR A 89 -9.99 -13.01 3.23
C THR A 89 -10.99 -12.07 2.58
N ILE A 90 -10.51 -11.08 1.84
CA ILE A 90 -11.37 -10.18 1.06
C ILE A 90 -12.21 -10.96 0.07
N ILE A 91 -13.47 -10.58 -0.11
CA ILE A 91 -14.41 -11.23 -1.02
C ILE A 91 -14.55 -10.41 -2.29
N ASN A 92 -14.59 -11.11 -3.43
CA ASN A 92 -14.99 -10.51 -4.69
C ASN A 92 -16.50 -10.20 -4.66
N ALA A 93 -16.87 -8.94 -4.83
CA ALA A 93 -18.26 -8.50 -4.88
C ALA A 93 -18.88 -8.79 -6.26
N PRO A 94 -20.22 -8.82 -6.40
CA PRO A 94 -20.87 -9.02 -7.69
C PRO A 94 -20.34 -8.05 -8.76
N ASP A 95 -20.02 -8.59 -9.93
CA ASP A 95 -19.42 -7.86 -11.03
C ASP A 95 -20.47 -7.05 -11.80
N ALA A 96 -20.37 -5.73 -11.73
CA ALA A 96 -21.23 -4.82 -12.49
C ALA A 96 -20.58 -4.30 -13.79
N LYS A 97 -19.31 -4.62 -14.07
CA LYS A 97 -18.58 -4.09 -15.23
C LYS A 97 -19.08 -4.63 -16.57
N ILE A 98 -19.84 -5.71 -16.56
CA ILE A 98 -20.23 -6.47 -17.74
C ILE A 98 -21.24 -5.70 -18.59
N MET A 99 -20.85 -5.44 -19.86
CA MET A 99 -21.69 -4.85 -20.93
C MET A 99 -21.33 -5.53 -22.25
N ARG A 100 -21.96 -6.68 -22.56
CA ARG A 100 -21.64 -7.52 -23.73
C ARG A 100 -22.28 -6.97 -24.99
N LEU A 101 -21.48 -6.74 -26.02
CA LEU A 101 -21.92 -6.27 -27.33
C LEU A 101 -22.04 -7.43 -28.33
N TYR A 102 -23.16 -7.44 -29.05
CA TYR A 102 -23.42 -8.31 -30.19
C TYR A 102 -23.89 -7.44 -31.39
N VAL A 103 -23.37 -7.71 -32.57
CA VAL A 103 -23.77 -7.09 -33.83
C VAL A 103 -24.05 -8.19 -34.84
N ASP A 104 -25.25 -8.24 -35.44
CA ASP A 104 -25.72 -9.36 -36.29
C ASP A 104 -25.56 -10.72 -35.58
N ASP A 105 -25.88 -10.81 -34.27
CA ASP A 105 -25.70 -11.98 -33.41
C ASP A 105 -24.23 -12.39 -33.15
N GLU A 106 -23.23 -11.67 -33.70
CA GLU A 106 -21.81 -11.91 -33.47
C GLU A 106 -21.32 -11.16 -32.22
N PRO A 107 -20.72 -11.85 -31.25
CA PRO A 107 -20.19 -11.20 -30.06
C PRO A 107 -18.85 -10.48 -30.34
N LEU A 108 -18.66 -9.31 -29.74
CA LEU A 108 -17.33 -8.71 -29.65
C LEU A 108 -16.47 -9.54 -28.67
N LEU A 109 -15.43 -10.18 -29.20
CA LEU A 109 -14.41 -10.93 -28.43
C LEU A 109 -13.03 -10.37 -28.79
N LEU A 110 -12.39 -9.61 -27.90
CA LEU A 110 -11.15 -8.90 -28.22
C LEU A 110 -10.00 -9.80 -28.64
N THR A 111 -9.96 -11.04 -28.16
CA THR A 111 -8.92 -12.04 -28.49
C THR A 111 -8.94 -12.47 -29.94
N VAL A 112 -10.08 -12.34 -30.63
CA VAL A 112 -10.27 -12.78 -32.03
C VAL A 112 -10.87 -11.70 -32.91
N ALA A 113 -11.18 -10.52 -32.37
CA ALA A 113 -11.77 -9.41 -33.09
C ALA A 113 -10.80 -8.78 -34.11
N ASP A 114 -11.28 -8.50 -35.32
CA ASP A 114 -10.57 -7.67 -36.29
C ASP A 114 -10.70 -6.20 -35.88
N LEU A 115 -9.67 -5.65 -35.21
CA LEU A 115 -9.61 -4.31 -34.69
C LEU A 115 -8.83 -3.40 -35.64
N GLU A 116 -9.51 -2.45 -36.31
CA GLU A 116 -8.85 -1.41 -37.12
C GLU A 116 -8.22 -0.33 -36.24
N HIS A 117 -8.76 -0.11 -35.04
CA HIS A 117 -8.26 0.80 -34.04
C HIS A 117 -8.49 0.22 -32.65
N TYR A 118 -7.53 0.43 -31.74
CA TYR A 118 -7.65 0.12 -30.32
C TYR A 118 -6.83 1.10 -29.50
N GLU A 119 -7.46 1.72 -28.53
CA GLU A 119 -6.79 2.48 -27.49
C GLU A 119 -7.54 2.30 -26.17
N ARG A 120 -6.78 2.08 -25.08
CA ARG A 120 -7.27 2.14 -23.71
C ARG A 120 -6.42 3.16 -22.94
N SER A 121 -7.07 4.02 -22.17
CA SER A 121 -6.41 5.11 -21.46
C SER A 121 -6.98 5.28 -20.06
N LEU A 122 -6.11 5.35 -19.05
CA LEU A 122 -6.44 5.75 -17.68
C LEU A 122 -5.92 7.18 -17.47
N SER A 123 -6.82 8.14 -17.31
CA SER A 123 -6.49 9.54 -17.04
C SER A 123 -6.30 9.74 -15.53
N PHE A 124 -5.12 10.22 -15.12
CA PHE A 124 -4.84 10.54 -13.70
C PHE A 124 -5.50 11.87 -13.29
N ALA A 125 -5.76 12.74 -14.26
CA ALA A 125 -6.41 14.03 -14.04
C ALA A 125 -7.91 13.91 -13.80
N ASP A 126 -8.58 12.92 -14.41
CA ASP A 126 -10.04 12.74 -14.33
C ASP A 126 -10.43 11.49 -13.55
N GLY A 127 -9.49 10.55 -13.35
CA GLY A 127 -9.78 9.25 -12.75
C GLY A 127 -10.72 8.38 -13.58
N VAL A 128 -10.67 8.54 -14.90
CA VAL A 128 -11.55 7.85 -15.87
C VAL A 128 -10.73 6.87 -16.69
N LEU A 129 -11.17 5.63 -16.71
CA LEU A 129 -10.72 4.61 -17.66
C LEU A 129 -11.57 4.73 -18.92
N THR A 130 -10.93 5.05 -20.05
CA THR A 130 -11.56 5.13 -21.37
C THR A 130 -11.01 4.05 -22.27
N ARG A 131 -11.85 3.39 -23.04
CA ARG A 131 -11.45 2.50 -24.13
C ARG A 131 -12.17 2.93 -25.41
N GLU A 132 -11.43 2.97 -26.51
CA GLU A 132 -11.96 3.31 -27.85
C GLU A 132 -11.45 2.28 -28.86
N LEU A 133 -12.33 1.78 -29.70
CA LEU A 133 -11.98 0.82 -30.73
C LEU A 133 -12.87 0.93 -31.96
N ILE A 134 -12.34 0.50 -33.10
CA ILE A 134 -13.10 0.24 -34.32
C ILE A 134 -13.00 -1.23 -34.63
N TRP A 135 -14.11 -1.93 -34.53
CA TRP A 135 -14.25 -3.36 -34.79
C TRP A 135 -14.86 -3.59 -36.16
N ARG A 136 -14.19 -4.40 -36.98
CA ARG A 136 -14.76 -4.95 -38.21
C ARG A 136 -15.40 -6.31 -37.87
N THR A 137 -16.71 -6.40 -38.01
CA THR A 137 -17.46 -7.64 -37.71
C THR A 137 -17.14 -8.71 -38.76
N PRO A 138 -17.40 -10.00 -38.48
CA PRO A 138 -17.27 -11.07 -39.48
C PRO A 138 -18.11 -10.83 -40.74
N SER A 139 -19.23 -10.09 -40.64
CA SER A 139 -20.05 -9.69 -41.80
C SER A 139 -19.49 -8.47 -42.56
N GLY A 140 -18.34 -7.92 -42.15
CA GLY A 140 -17.63 -6.81 -42.76
C GLY A 140 -18.12 -5.42 -42.36
N LYS A 141 -19.07 -5.31 -41.43
CA LYS A 141 -19.55 -4.00 -40.92
C LYS A 141 -18.56 -3.42 -39.91
N ARG A 142 -18.42 -2.07 -39.94
CA ARG A 142 -17.54 -1.41 -38.95
C ARG A 142 -18.37 -0.76 -37.87
N VAL A 143 -17.90 -1.00 -36.61
CA VAL A 143 -18.51 -0.50 -35.39
C VAL A 143 -17.48 0.34 -34.63
N HIS A 144 -17.79 1.58 -34.35
CA HIS A 144 -17.05 2.42 -33.42
C HIS A 144 -17.64 2.22 -32.03
N LEU A 145 -16.79 1.85 -31.06
CA LEU A 145 -17.14 1.67 -29.66
C LEU A 145 -16.27 2.55 -28.80
N ARG A 146 -16.88 3.30 -27.89
CA ARG A 146 -16.22 4.02 -26.84
C ARG A 146 -16.85 3.67 -25.50
N SER A 147 -16.04 3.21 -24.53
CA SER A 147 -16.48 3.00 -23.15
C SER A 147 -15.73 3.90 -22.19
N ARG A 148 -16.39 4.33 -21.11
CA ARG A 148 -15.79 5.06 -20.00
C ARG A 148 -16.23 4.45 -18.70
N ARG A 149 -15.31 4.36 -17.74
CA ARG A 149 -15.59 3.85 -16.39
C ARG A 149 -14.86 4.67 -15.36
N MET A 150 -15.55 4.96 -14.24
CA MET A 150 -14.95 5.55 -13.05
C MET A 150 -15.61 5.04 -11.79
N VAL A 151 -14.86 5.04 -10.68
CA VAL A 151 -15.35 4.94 -9.32
C VAL A 151 -15.21 6.33 -8.70
N THR A 152 -16.31 6.91 -8.21
CA THR A 152 -16.31 8.32 -7.84
C THR A 152 -15.64 8.58 -6.50
N PHE A 153 -14.85 9.66 -6.41
CA PHE A 153 -14.28 10.11 -5.13
C PHE A 153 -15.29 10.93 -4.31
N ALA A 154 -16.17 11.68 -4.96
CA ALA A 154 -17.15 12.51 -4.28
C ALA A 154 -18.24 11.68 -3.59
N GLU A 155 -18.83 10.69 -4.28
CA GLU A 155 -19.80 9.75 -3.70
C GLU A 155 -19.14 8.37 -3.53
N ARG A 156 -18.78 8.03 -2.31
CA ARG A 156 -18.02 6.83 -1.93
C ARG A 156 -18.55 5.52 -2.50
N HIS A 157 -19.87 5.41 -2.65
CA HIS A 157 -20.56 4.17 -2.96
C HIS A 157 -20.97 4.06 -4.44
N LEU A 158 -20.50 4.94 -5.31
CA LEU A 158 -20.95 5.09 -6.68
C LEU A 158 -19.86 4.77 -7.70
N ALA A 159 -20.23 3.99 -8.72
CA ALA A 159 -19.45 3.83 -9.95
C ALA A 159 -20.34 4.17 -11.17
N VAL A 160 -19.72 4.71 -12.22
CA VAL A 160 -20.38 5.08 -13.47
C VAL A 160 -19.69 4.40 -14.63
N MET A 161 -20.46 3.81 -15.52
CA MET A 161 -20.02 3.21 -16.78
C MET A 161 -20.86 3.78 -17.91
N ASP A 162 -20.19 4.18 -18.96
CA ASP A 162 -20.77 4.80 -20.13
C ASP A 162 -20.29 4.07 -21.38
N TYR A 163 -21.20 3.72 -22.29
CA TYR A 163 -20.93 2.83 -23.42
C TYR A 163 -21.61 3.37 -24.68
N GLU A 164 -20.82 3.90 -25.61
CA GLU A 164 -21.26 4.53 -26.84
C GLU A 164 -20.95 3.64 -28.04
N ILE A 165 -21.97 3.35 -28.88
CA ILE A 165 -21.86 2.51 -30.05
C ILE A 165 -22.36 3.27 -31.26
N THR A 166 -21.60 3.25 -32.37
CA THR A 166 -21.95 3.86 -33.63
C THR A 166 -21.63 2.90 -34.77
N MET A 167 -22.62 2.53 -35.55
CA MET A 167 -22.40 1.84 -36.82
C MET A 167 -21.83 2.82 -37.83
N LEU A 168 -20.69 2.53 -38.47
CA LEU A 168 -20.01 3.48 -39.35
C LEU A 168 -20.52 3.45 -40.81
N ASP A 169 -20.86 2.28 -41.34
CA ASP A 169 -21.09 2.10 -42.77
C ASP A 169 -22.39 1.33 -43.14
N ALA A 170 -22.93 0.53 -42.24
CA ALA A 170 -24.13 -0.26 -42.52
C ALA A 170 -25.04 -0.39 -41.32
N ALA A 171 -26.33 -0.46 -41.52
CA ALA A 171 -27.28 -0.75 -40.44
C ALA A 171 -27.14 -2.20 -39.95
N ALA A 172 -27.40 -2.42 -38.68
CA ALA A 172 -27.36 -3.73 -38.05
C ALA A 172 -28.31 -3.83 -36.85
N PRO A 173 -28.85 -5.01 -36.53
CA PRO A 173 -29.33 -5.30 -35.18
C PRO A 173 -28.15 -5.35 -34.22
N VAL A 174 -28.26 -4.55 -33.16
CA VAL A 174 -27.28 -4.45 -32.09
C VAL A 174 -27.91 -4.88 -30.78
N VAL A 175 -27.23 -5.72 -30.02
CA VAL A 175 -27.67 -6.11 -28.68
C VAL A 175 -26.58 -5.79 -27.67
N VAL A 176 -26.95 -5.07 -26.60
CA VAL A 176 -26.08 -4.85 -25.45
C VAL A 176 -26.68 -5.48 -24.21
N SER A 177 -25.94 -6.41 -23.60
CA SER A 177 -26.36 -7.10 -22.38
C SER A 177 -25.60 -6.56 -21.18
N CYS A 178 -26.21 -5.67 -20.40
CA CYS A 178 -25.68 -5.14 -19.16
C CYS A 178 -26.01 -6.10 -18.02
N GLN A 179 -25.01 -6.49 -17.20
CA GLN A 179 -25.21 -7.51 -16.16
C GLN A 179 -24.68 -7.05 -14.81
N LEU A 180 -25.37 -7.48 -13.73
CA LEU A 180 -24.81 -7.66 -12.40
C LEU A 180 -24.67 -9.16 -12.21
N LEU A 181 -23.46 -9.64 -12.03
CA LEU A 181 -23.17 -11.07 -11.95
C LEU A 181 -22.39 -11.40 -10.67
N ASN A 182 -22.99 -12.22 -9.81
CA ASN A 182 -22.30 -12.79 -8.67
C ASN A 182 -21.68 -14.12 -9.08
N ARG A 183 -20.35 -14.16 -9.17
CA ARG A 183 -19.60 -15.37 -9.55
C ARG A 183 -19.34 -16.19 -8.30
N GLN A 184 -20.07 -17.31 -8.14
CA GLN A 184 -20.06 -18.07 -6.89
C GLN A 184 -18.82 -18.95 -6.70
N ASP A 185 -18.28 -19.47 -7.80
CA ASP A 185 -17.42 -20.67 -7.73
C ASP A 185 -15.94 -20.32 -7.97
N GLY A 186 -15.62 -19.10 -8.40
CA GLY A 186 -14.25 -18.71 -8.79
C GLY A 186 -13.68 -19.58 -9.94
N GLU A 187 -14.48 -20.52 -10.47
CA GLU A 187 -14.05 -21.45 -11.50
C GLU A 187 -13.84 -20.81 -12.88
N ASP A 188 -14.50 -19.67 -13.10
CA ASP A 188 -14.34 -18.87 -14.32
C ASP A 188 -13.08 -17.99 -14.30
N GLU A 189 -12.37 -17.94 -13.19
CA GLU A 189 -11.12 -17.18 -13.06
C GLU A 189 -9.95 -18.08 -13.44
N LEU A 190 -9.05 -17.59 -14.28
CA LEU A 190 -7.83 -18.29 -14.73
C LEU A 190 -6.81 -18.58 -13.60
N HIS A 191 -7.24 -18.60 -12.34
CA HIS A 191 -6.44 -19.04 -11.18
C HIS A 191 -5.87 -20.45 -11.33
N VAL A 192 -6.37 -21.26 -12.27
CA VAL A 192 -5.86 -22.58 -12.59
C VAL A 192 -4.38 -22.54 -13.00
N ARG A 193 -3.87 -21.41 -13.55
CA ARG A 193 -2.46 -21.31 -13.93
C ARG A 193 -1.52 -21.02 -12.76
N SER A 194 -1.95 -20.29 -11.73
CA SER A 194 -1.13 -20.11 -10.52
C SER A 194 -1.05 -21.39 -9.67
N ALA A 195 -2.06 -22.27 -9.78
CA ALA A 195 -2.02 -23.59 -9.17
C ALA A 195 -1.01 -24.55 -9.87
N ALA A 196 -0.72 -24.32 -11.16
CA ALA A 196 0.28 -25.09 -11.89
C ALA A 196 1.74 -24.69 -11.57
N MET A 197 1.96 -23.55 -10.92
CA MET A 197 3.27 -23.11 -10.44
C MET A 197 3.55 -23.52 -8.97
N GLY A 198 3.08 -24.71 -8.57
CA GLY A 198 3.38 -25.30 -7.28
C GLY A 198 2.58 -24.65 -6.13
N ALA A 199 1.35 -25.11 -5.98
CA ALA A 199 0.51 -24.82 -4.80
C ALA A 199 1.13 -25.45 -3.54
N GLY A 200 2.31 -25.05 -3.15
CA GLY A 200 2.98 -25.75 -2.06
C GLY A 200 3.83 -24.92 -1.16
N SER A 201 4.07 -23.64 -1.42
CA SER A 201 5.25 -23.11 -0.80
C SER A 201 5.13 -21.77 -0.09
N ASP A 202 4.07 -21.00 -0.24
CA ASP A 202 3.92 -19.80 0.59
C ASP A 202 2.97 -20.07 1.76
N PRO A 203 3.50 -20.29 3.00
CA PRO A 203 2.67 -20.51 4.18
C PRO A 203 1.79 -19.31 4.54
N ARG A 204 1.98 -18.17 3.86
CA ARG A 204 1.21 -16.93 4.02
C ARG A 204 -0.03 -16.89 3.13
N ARG A 205 -0.18 -17.82 2.18
CA ARG A 205 -1.38 -17.90 1.33
C ARG A 205 -2.51 -18.56 2.10
N ALA A 206 -3.67 -17.90 2.10
CA ALA A 206 -4.87 -18.46 2.68
C ALA A 206 -5.31 -19.74 1.97
N ALA A 207 -5.94 -20.65 2.71
CA ALA A 207 -6.67 -21.75 2.11
C ALA A 207 -7.79 -21.18 1.21
N LYS A 208 -7.97 -21.73 0.00
CA LYS A 208 -9.07 -21.33 -0.88
C LYS A 208 -10.40 -21.50 -0.15
N LEU A 209 -11.20 -20.44 -0.15
CA LEU A 209 -12.57 -20.49 0.31
C LEU A 209 -13.32 -21.51 -0.55
N ARG A 210 -14.00 -22.46 0.07
CA ARG A 210 -14.74 -23.52 -0.61
C ARG A 210 -16.25 -23.31 -0.44
N GLY A 211 -17.01 -23.53 -1.52
CA GLY A 211 -18.47 -23.42 -1.51
C GLY A 211 -18.97 -21.99 -1.71
N ARG A 212 -20.29 -21.83 -1.55
CA ARG A 212 -20.97 -20.55 -1.75
C ARG A 212 -20.72 -19.60 -0.57
N ILE A 213 -20.10 -18.47 -0.82
CA ILE A 213 -19.77 -17.45 0.18
C ILE A 213 -20.88 -16.43 0.33
N LEU A 214 -21.42 -15.92 -0.78
CA LEU A 214 -22.49 -14.93 -0.80
C LEU A 214 -23.86 -15.61 -0.90
N GLN A 215 -24.58 -15.68 0.23
CA GLN A 215 -25.93 -16.23 0.31
C GLN A 215 -26.94 -15.17 -0.12
N PRO A 216 -27.84 -15.41 -1.11
CA PRO A 216 -28.85 -14.44 -1.53
C PRO A 216 -29.85 -14.18 -0.41
N VAL A 217 -30.18 -12.90 -0.21
CA VAL A 217 -31.14 -12.44 0.79
C VAL A 217 -32.39 -11.87 0.12
N SER A 218 -32.20 -11.00 -0.87
CA SER A 218 -33.28 -10.42 -1.64
C SER A 218 -32.84 -9.95 -3.00
N LYS A 219 -33.77 -9.88 -3.93
CA LYS A 219 -33.60 -9.32 -5.26
C LYS A 219 -34.81 -8.49 -5.66
N TRP A 220 -34.60 -7.49 -6.47
CA TRP A 220 -35.65 -6.63 -6.99
C TRP A 220 -35.29 -6.05 -8.35
N ASP A 221 -36.28 -5.93 -9.24
CA ASP A 221 -36.13 -5.31 -10.54
C ASP A 221 -37.37 -4.46 -10.87
N GLY A 222 -37.15 -3.29 -11.45
CA GLY A 222 -38.22 -2.38 -11.86
C GLY A 222 -37.70 -0.99 -12.24
N GLU A 223 -38.38 -0.33 -13.16
CA GLU A 223 -38.08 1.04 -13.59
C GLU A 223 -36.64 1.27 -14.07
N GLY A 224 -36.04 0.27 -14.74
CA GLY A 224 -34.64 0.34 -15.22
C GLY A 224 -33.60 0.11 -14.14
N ARG A 225 -33.98 -0.26 -12.92
CA ARG A 225 -33.13 -0.54 -11.78
C ARG A 225 -33.21 -2.02 -11.40
N SER A 226 -32.05 -2.63 -11.11
CA SER A 226 -31.97 -3.95 -10.48
C SER A 226 -31.20 -3.86 -9.17
N VAL A 227 -31.59 -4.70 -8.19
CA VAL A 227 -30.93 -4.80 -6.86
C VAL A 227 -30.72 -6.27 -6.52
N LEU A 228 -29.50 -6.61 -6.10
CA LEU A 228 -29.15 -7.90 -5.51
C LEU A 228 -28.59 -7.67 -4.10
N CYS A 229 -29.03 -8.50 -3.15
CA CYS A 229 -28.58 -8.38 -1.76
C CYS A 229 -28.15 -9.74 -1.23
N TYR A 230 -27.02 -9.76 -0.51
CA TYR A 230 -26.36 -10.97 -0.02
C TYR A 230 -25.96 -10.86 1.45
N ARG A 231 -25.75 -12.02 2.06
CA ARG A 231 -25.08 -12.18 3.35
C ARG A 231 -23.89 -13.12 3.18
N VAL A 232 -22.76 -12.74 3.75
CA VAL A 232 -21.56 -13.58 3.82
C VAL A 232 -21.79 -14.71 4.83
N THR A 233 -21.31 -15.91 4.53
CA THR A 233 -21.63 -17.14 5.27
C THR A 233 -21.17 -17.10 6.72
N GLU A 234 -19.87 -16.86 6.98
CA GLU A 234 -19.30 -16.95 8.32
C GLU A 234 -19.08 -15.57 8.96
N SER A 235 -18.59 -14.57 8.22
CA SER A 235 -18.43 -13.22 8.77
C SER A 235 -19.76 -12.52 9.04
N HIS A 236 -20.86 -13.01 8.46
CA HIS A 236 -22.20 -12.46 8.52
C HIS A 236 -22.33 -11.01 8.03
N MET A 237 -21.31 -10.51 7.34
CA MET A 237 -21.40 -9.23 6.66
C MET A 237 -22.51 -9.25 5.61
N THR A 238 -23.10 -8.10 5.36
CA THR A 238 -24.15 -7.96 4.35
C THR A 238 -23.67 -7.04 3.23
N LEU A 239 -24.13 -7.31 2.02
CA LEU A 239 -23.85 -6.54 0.82
C LEU A 239 -25.13 -6.31 0.05
N ALA A 240 -25.40 -5.06 -0.34
CA ALA A 240 -26.35 -4.75 -1.39
C ALA A 240 -25.63 -4.09 -2.57
N VAL A 241 -26.01 -4.48 -3.77
CA VAL A 241 -25.59 -3.86 -5.02
C VAL A 241 -26.81 -3.52 -5.86
N ALA A 242 -26.84 -2.29 -6.38
CA ALA A 242 -27.90 -1.84 -7.25
C ALA A 242 -27.35 -1.14 -8.49
N ALA A 243 -28.01 -1.31 -9.63
CA ALA A 243 -27.63 -0.65 -10.87
C ALA A 243 -28.86 -0.01 -11.55
N ASP A 244 -28.70 1.25 -11.99
CA ASP A 244 -29.60 1.94 -12.89
C ASP A 244 -29.06 1.89 -14.31
N HIS A 245 -29.98 1.85 -15.29
CA HIS A 245 -29.61 1.86 -16.70
C HIS A 245 -30.45 2.90 -17.44
N THR A 246 -29.79 3.68 -18.31
CA THR A 246 -30.43 4.60 -19.25
C THR A 246 -29.90 4.37 -20.66
N ILE A 247 -30.76 4.62 -21.66
CA ILE A 247 -30.37 4.59 -23.07
C ILE A 247 -30.72 5.93 -23.74
N GLU A 248 -29.81 6.48 -24.52
CA GLU A 248 -29.97 7.67 -25.32
C GLU A 248 -29.68 7.32 -26.79
N THR A 249 -30.70 7.34 -27.65
CA THR A 249 -30.59 7.06 -29.06
C THR A 249 -31.83 7.56 -29.82
N SER A 250 -31.68 7.91 -31.10
CA SER A 250 -32.81 8.11 -31.99
C SER A 250 -33.25 6.84 -32.71
N ASP A 251 -32.50 5.77 -32.61
CA ASP A 251 -32.82 4.47 -33.20
C ASP A 251 -33.92 3.74 -32.41
N GLU A 252 -34.73 2.94 -33.13
CA GLU A 252 -35.72 2.07 -32.52
C GLU A 252 -35.04 1.06 -31.56
N ASN A 253 -35.53 1.00 -30.32
CA ASN A 253 -34.95 0.12 -29.32
C ASN A 253 -36.02 -0.53 -28.41
N GLU A 254 -35.64 -1.67 -27.81
CA GLU A 254 -36.42 -2.44 -26.85
C GLU A 254 -35.50 -2.83 -25.67
N VAL A 255 -36.04 -2.79 -24.46
CA VAL A 255 -35.33 -3.20 -23.24
C VAL A 255 -36.02 -4.42 -22.63
N LEU A 256 -35.25 -5.49 -22.43
CA LEU A 256 -35.70 -6.70 -21.74
C LEU A 256 -34.94 -6.86 -20.43
N THR A 257 -35.63 -7.28 -19.37
CA THR A 257 -35.01 -7.49 -18.05
C THR A 257 -35.17 -8.93 -17.60
N GLN A 258 -34.16 -9.40 -16.85
CA GLN A 258 -34.17 -10.70 -16.19
C GLN A 258 -33.46 -10.56 -14.85
N ILE A 259 -34.05 -11.18 -13.79
CA ILE A 259 -33.41 -11.21 -12.46
C ILE A 259 -33.47 -12.60 -11.85
N GLU A 260 -32.34 -13.08 -11.40
CA GLU A 260 -32.13 -14.32 -10.67
C GLU A 260 -31.37 -14.04 -9.37
N ASP A 261 -31.07 -15.04 -8.57
CA ASP A 261 -30.37 -14.85 -7.29
C ASP A 261 -28.94 -14.31 -7.46
N ASP A 262 -28.26 -14.70 -8.55
CA ASP A 262 -26.87 -14.32 -8.83
C ASP A 262 -26.70 -13.48 -10.10
N LEU A 263 -27.79 -13.14 -10.77
CA LEU A 263 -27.75 -12.47 -12.05
C LEU A 263 -28.91 -11.49 -12.20
N ALA A 264 -28.58 -10.25 -12.52
CA ALA A 264 -29.54 -9.31 -13.08
C ALA A 264 -29.05 -8.85 -14.46
N LYS A 265 -29.96 -8.82 -15.44
CA LYS A 265 -29.67 -8.41 -16.82
C LYS A 265 -30.65 -7.35 -17.29
N HIS A 266 -30.09 -6.33 -17.95
CA HIS A 266 -30.82 -5.42 -18.83
C HIS A 266 -30.27 -5.60 -20.25
N VAL A 267 -31.13 -6.04 -21.17
CA VAL A 267 -30.75 -6.34 -22.56
C VAL A 267 -31.39 -5.31 -23.46
N PHE A 268 -30.58 -4.48 -24.07
CA PHE A 268 -30.98 -3.44 -25.04
C PHE A 268 -30.87 -4.04 -26.44
N ARG A 269 -31.99 -4.11 -27.16
CA ARG A 269 -32.04 -4.46 -28.57
C ARG A 269 -32.26 -3.21 -29.38
N ILE A 270 -31.37 -2.94 -30.32
CA ILE A 270 -31.32 -1.69 -31.05
C ILE A 270 -31.27 -1.99 -32.55
N ARG A 271 -32.06 -1.29 -33.33
CA ARG A 271 -31.96 -1.29 -34.79
C ARG A 271 -31.04 -0.17 -35.24
N ALA A 272 -29.73 -0.38 -35.05
CA ALA A 272 -28.74 0.65 -35.23
C ALA A 272 -28.61 1.07 -36.71
N THR A 273 -28.67 2.38 -36.93
CA THR A 273 -28.48 2.98 -38.27
C THR A 273 -27.12 3.66 -38.36
N PRO A 274 -26.50 3.70 -39.57
CA PRO A 274 -25.19 4.30 -39.72
C PRO A 274 -25.13 5.77 -39.28
N GLY A 275 -24.11 6.13 -38.51
CA GLY A 275 -23.87 7.47 -38.02
C GLY A 275 -24.71 7.91 -36.80
N VAL A 276 -25.64 7.07 -36.35
CA VAL A 276 -26.40 7.34 -35.12
C VAL A 276 -25.67 6.70 -33.96
N THR A 277 -25.30 7.50 -32.97
CA THR A 277 -24.70 7.03 -31.73
C THR A 277 -25.76 6.58 -30.73
N THR A 278 -25.67 5.37 -30.26
CA THR A 278 -26.42 4.89 -29.11
C THR A 278 -25.53 4.93 -27.88
N ARG A 279 -26.00 5.58 -26.83
CA ARG A 279 -25.31 5.68 -25.53
C ARG A 279 -26.12 4.94 -24.46
N ILE A 280 -25.47 4.01 -23.76
CA ILE A 280 -26.02 3.30 -22.61
C ILE A 280 -25.17 3.69 -21.41
N THR A 281 -25.83 4.29 -20.39
CA THR A 281 -25.19 4.65 -19.13
C THR A 281 -25.68 3.71 -18.03
N LYS A 282 -24.73 3.14 -17.28
CA LYS A 282 -24.97 2.29 -16.13
C LYS A 282 -24.34 2.93 -14.90
N THR A 283 -25.17 3.27 -13.92
CA THR A 283 -24.74 3.74 -12.61
C THR A 283 -24.91 2.63 -11.57
N VAL A 284 -23.90 2.41 -10.73
CA VAL A 284 -23.91 1.28 -9.80
C VAL A 284 -23.56 1.74 -8.40
N SER A 285 -24.30 1.24 -7.41
CA SER A 285 -24.04 1.52 -6.00
C SER A 285 -23.79 0.24 -5.21
N TYR A 286 -22.76 0.26 -4.34
CA TYR A 286 -22.40 -0.83 -3.45
C TYR A 286 -22.41 -0.35 -1.99
N HIS A 287 -23.12 -1.07 -1.13
CA HIS A 287 -23.13 -0.83 0.32
C HIS A 287 -22.94 -2.12 1.10
N THR A 288 -22.05 -2.08 2.10
CA THR A 288 -21.77 -3.21 3.00
C THR A 288 -21.93 -2.81 4.46
N SER A 289 -22.20 -3.78 5.33
CA SER A 289 -22.25 -3.56 6.77
C SER A 289 -22.16 -4.87 7.56
N ARG A 290 -21.72 -4.80 8.82
CA ARG A 290 -21.87 -5.89 9.81
C ARG A 290 -23.10 -5.73 10.69
N GLY A 291 -23.50 -4.49 11.01
CA GLY A 291 -24.51 -4.18 12.00
C GLY A 291 -25.84 -3.64 11.45
N VAL A 292 -26.00 -3.59 10.12
CA VAL A 292 -27.19 -3.00 9.49
C VAL A 292 -27.99 -4.10 8.79
N PRO A 293 -29.33 -4.13 8.97
CA PRO A 293 -30.19 -5.09 8.28
C PRO A 293 -30.05 -5.00 6.76
N PRO A 294 -30.11 -6.13 6.03
CA PRO A 294 -29.91 -6.16 4.57
C PRO A 294 -30.80 -5.19 3.78
N LEU A 295 -32.08 -5.07 4.17
CA LEU A 295 -33.03 -4.17 3.50
C LEU A 295 -32.68 -2.69 3.64
N GLU A 296 -32.07 -2.28 4.76
CA GLU A 296 -31.54 -0.91 4.90
C GLU A 296 -30.38 -0.65 3.91
N LEU A 297 -29.56 -1.65 3.63
CA LEU A 297 -28.50 -1.50 2.60
C LEU A 297 -29.11 -1.36 1.20
N VAL A 298 -30.19 -2.08 0.91
CA VAL A 298 -30.94 -1.93 -0.34
C VAL A 298 -31.45 -0.49 -0.47
N ASP A 299 -32.02 0.07 0.59
CA ASP A 299 -32.51 1.46 0.59
C ASP A 299 -31.37 2.48 0.49
N ARG A 300 -30.18 2.20 1.06
CA ARG A 300 -28.98 3.03 0.88
C ARG A 300 -28.53 3.04 -0.57
N CYS A 301 -28.48 1.88 -1.23
CA CYS A 301 -28.19 1.79 -2.67
C CYS A 301 -29.18 2.64 -3.49
N ARG A 302 -30.48 2.50 -3.21
CA ARG A 302 -31.53 3.28 -3.89
C ARG A 302 -31.32 4.79 -3.72
N ARG A 303 -31.13 5.26 -2.49
CA ARG A 303 -30.87 6.68 -2.21
C ARG A 303 -29.60 7.21 -2.92
N THR A 304 -28.56 6.38 -3.01
CA THR A 304 -27.32 6.74 -3.73
C THR A 304 -27.59 6.91 -5.22
N LEU A 305 -28.32 5.96 -5.83
CA LEU A 305 -28.69 6.05 -7.25
C LEU A 305 -29.67 7.18 -7.56
N ASP A 306 -30.62 7.46 -6.66
CA ASP A 306 -31.54 8.59 -6.80
C ASP A 306 -30.78 9.92 -6.80
N ARG A 307 -29.84 10.12 -5.86
CA ARG A 307 -28.95 11.29 -5.86
C ARG A 307 -28.12 11.39 -7.13
N ALA A 308 -27.57 10.28 -7.62
CA ALA A 308 -26.79 10.26 -8.86
C ALA A 308 -27.65 10.65 -10.07
N ARG A 309 -28.89 10.20 -10.13
CA ARG A 309 -29.86 10.57 -11.18
C ARG A 309 -30.19 12.06 -11.11
N ASP A 310 -30.48 12.59 -9.91
CA ASP A 310 -30.79 14.01 -9.69
C ASP A 310 -29.59 14.92 -10.03
N THR A 311 -28.38 14.49 -9.70
CA THR A 311 -27.12 15.21 -10.02
C THR A 311 -26.86 15.22 -11.53
N GLY A 312 -27.13 14.12 -12.21
CA GLY A 312 -26.84 13.94 -13.63
C GLY A 312 -25.38 13.54 -13.92
N ILE A 313 -25.20 12.75 -14.96
CA ILE A 313 -23.91 12.11 -15.29
C ILE A 313 -22.82 13.14 -15.61
N ALA A 314 -23.13 14.20 -16.36
CA ALA A 314 -22.17 15.24 -16.72
C ALA A 314 -21.60 15.94 -15.47
N GLU A 315 -22.45 16.25 -14.51
CA GLU A 315 -22.05 16.88 -13.23
C GLU A 315 -21.22 15.93 -12.38
N ILE A 316 -21.55 14.62 -12.34
CA ILE A 316 -20.75 13.62 -11.63
C ILE A 316 -19.31 13.55 -12.19
N PHE A 317 -19.14 13.59 -13.53
CA PHE A 317 -17.81 13.67 -14.14
C PHE A 317 -17.10 15.01 -13.80
N ALA A 318 -17.82 16.12 -13.75
CA ALA A 318 -17.25 17.41 -13.36
C ALA A 318 -16.80 17.42 -11.89
N GLN A 319 -17.58 16.85 -11.00
CA GLN A 319 -17.21 16.70 -9.58
C GLN A 319 -15.99 15.80 -9.39
N GLN A 320 -15.88 14.71 -10.15
CA GLN A 320 -14.70 13.84 -10.17
C GLN A 320 -13.45 14.63 -10.58
N ARG A 321 -13.53 15.41 -11.64
CA ARG A 321 -12.43 16.27 -12.11
C ARG A 321 -12.04 17.29 -11.05
N ALA A 322 -12.98 18.01 -10.49
CA ALA A 322 -12.74 19.04 -9.47
C ALA A 322 -12.09 18.45 -8.20
N TRP A 323 -12.50 17.24 -7.80
CA TRP A 323 -11.91 16.54 -6.67
C TRP A 323 -10.44 16.19 -6.92
N LEU A 324 -10.13 15.71 -8.13
CA LEU A 324 -8.75 15.37 -8.52
C LEU A 324 -7.88 16.62 -8.76
N ASP A 325 -8.44 17.71 -9.26
CA ASP A 325 -7.72 18.99 -9.37
C ASP A 325 -7.25 19.47 -7.97
N ASP A 326 -8.12 19.43 -6.96
CA ASP A 326 -7.75 19.73 -5.57
C ASP A 326 -6.70 18.75 -5.03
N PHE A 327 -6.83 17.45 -5.32
CA PHE A 327 -5.84 16.46 -4.94
C PHE A 327 -4.47 16.75 -5.55
N TRP A 328 -4.39 16.99 -6.85
CA TRP A 328 -3.13 17.23 -7.55
C TRP A 328 -2.47 18.54 -7.13
N GLU A 329 -3.26 19.58 -6.83
CA GLU A 329 -2.73 20.86 -6.36
C GLU A 329 -1.91 20.72 -5.07
N ARG A 330 -2.29 19.78 -4.18
CA ARG A 330 -1.64 19.55 -2.88
C ARG A 330 -0.74 18.29 -2.82
N SER A 331 -0.64 17.52 -3.90
CA SER A 331 0.04 16.20 -3.88
C SER A 331 0.98 15.95 -5.04
N ASP A 332 0.89 16.69 -6.14
CA ASP A 332 1.70 16.43 -7.33
C ASP A 332 3.18 16.66 -7.04
N VAL A 333 4.01 15.72 -7.52
CA VAL A 333 5.46 15.84 -7.47
C VAL A 333 5.97 15.94 -8.90
N GLU A 334 6.61 17.07 -9.21
CA GLU A 334 7.10 17.38 -10.55
C GLU A 334 8.60 17.15 -10.63
N ILE A 335 9.03 16.37 -11.65
CA ILE A 335 10.44 16.06 -11.93
C ILE A 335 10.82 16.69 -13.25
N GLY A 336 11.66 17.72 -13.21
CA GLY A 336 12.09 18.44 -14.40
C GLY A 336 13.02 17.61 -15.29
N GLY A 337 12.73 17.59 -16.60
CA GLY A 337 13.55 16.90 -17.60
C GLY A 337 13.26 15.40 -17.78
N GLN A 338 12.34 14.81 -17.03
CA GLN A 338 12.12 13.34 -16.98
C GLN A 338 10.66 12.93 -17.29
N PRO A 339 10.13 13.09 -18.52
CA PRO A 339 8.72 12.89 -18.80
C PRO A 339 8.22 11.45 -18.60
N ALA A 340 9.03 10.43 -18.87
CA ALA A 340 8.65 9.04 -18.65
C ALA A 340 8.57 8.72 -17.15
N LEU A 341 9.51 9.23 -16.37
CA LEU A 341 9.51 9.09 -14.93
C LEU A 341 8.37 9.89 -14.29
N GLN A 342 8.07 11.09 -14.82
CA GLN A 342 6.91 11.88 -14.41
C GLN A 342 5.59 11.12 -14.57
N GLN A 343 5.42 10.38 -15.68
CA GLN A 343 4.26 9.50 -15.89
C GLN A 343 4.21 8.41 -14.82
N ALA A 344 5.35 7.75 -14.54
CA ALA A 344 5.41 6.70 -13.52
C ALA A 344 5.07 7.24 -12.13
N VAL A 345 5.62 8.39 -11.73
CA VAL A 345 5.34 9.02 -10.43
C VAL A 345 3.86 9.35 -10.29
N ARG A 346 3.25 10.02 -11.27
CA ARG A 346 1.81 10.36 -11.22
C ARG A 346 0.92 9.13 -11.22
N TRP A 347 1.25 8.09 -11.99
CA TRP A 347 0.53 6.82 -11.94
C TRP A 347 0.58 6.22 -10.53
N ASN A 348 1.77 6.18 -9.90
CA ASN A 348 1.93 5.65 -8.53
C ASN A 348 1.09 6.45 -7.51
N LEU A 349 1.15 7.79 -7.54
CA LEU A 349 0.38 8.65 -6.65
C LEU A 349 -1.13 8.54 -6.89
N PHE A 350 -1.55 8.37 -8.15
CA PHE A 350 -2.95 8.13 -8.49
C PHE A 350 -3.43 6.78 -7.94
N GLN A 351 -2.66 5.70 -8.10
CA GLN A 351 -3.01 4.40 -7.52
C GLN A 351 -3.04 4.45 -5.98
N LEU A 352 -2.13 5.20 -5.38
CA LEU A 352 -2.09 5.39 -3.93
C LEU A 352 -3.35 6.08 -3.40
N ILE A 353 -3.80 7.16 -4.06
CA ILE A 353 -5.03 7.85 -3.61
C ILE A 353 -6.28 7.01 -3.88
N GLN A 354 -6.30 6.20 -4.92
CA GLN A 354 -7.36 5.21 -5.15
C GLN A 354 -7.44 4.15 -4.05
N ALA A 355 -6.34 3.86 -3.35
CA ALA A 355 -6.34 2.93 -2.22
C ALA A 355 -6.76 3.60 -0.90
N ALA A 356 -6.60 4.92 -0.75
CA ALA A 356 -6.66 5.61 0.54
C ALA A 356 -7.83 6.58 0.71
N ALA A 357 -8.28 7.26 -0.34
CA ALA A 357 -9.14 8.45 -0.24
C ALA A 357 -10.45 8.25 0.53
N ARG A 358 -11.13 7.15 0.31
CA ARG A 358 -12.45 6.85 0.90
C ARG A 358 -12.40 5.57 1.76
N ALA A 359 -11.25 5.33 2.41
CA ALA A 359 -11.07 4.22 3.35
C ALA A 359 -11.63 4.52 4.76
N GLU A 360 -12.68 5.36 4.87
CA GLU A 360 -13.28 5.71 6.16
C GLU A 360 -13.85 4.46 6.87
N GLY A 361 -13.39 4.22 8.10
CA GLY A 361 -13.83 3.08 8.93
C GLY A 361 -13.20 1.74 8.56
N SER A 362 -12.17 1.75 7.73
CA SER A 362 -11.33 0.61 7.38
C SER A 362 -9.86 1.03 7.30
N GLY A 363 -8.94 0.06 7.24
CA GLY A 363 -7.53 0.32 6.95
C GLY A 363 -7.29 0.52 5.46
N ILE A 364 -6.00 0.61 5.08
CA ILE A 364 -5.56 0.63 3.69
C ILE A 364 -4.93 -0.73 3.41
N ALA A 365 -5.55 -1.52 2.53
CA ALA A 365 -5.07 -2.87 2.23
C ALA A 365 -3.73 -2.83 1.47
N ALA A 366 -2.88 -3.84 1.67
CA ALA A 366 -1.55 -3.92 1.04
C ALA A 366 -1.60 -3.88 -0.50
N LYS A 367 -2.70 -4.36 -1.10
CA LYS A 367 -2.99 -4.28 -2.54
C LYS A 367 -4.10 -3.26 -2.88
N GLY A 368 -4.46 -2.39 -1.93
CA GLY A 368 -5.54 -1.44 -2.09
C GLY A 368 -6.86 -2.13 -2.41
N VAL A 369 -7.53 -1.64 -3.45
CA VAL A 369 -8.79 -2.20 -3.99
C VAL A 369 -8.61 -2.69 -5.44
N THR A 370 -7.36 -2.99 -5.84
CA THR A 370 -6.99 -3.38 -7.21
C THR A 370 -6.81 -4.88 -7.39
N GLY A 371 -6.79 -5.65 -6.30
CA GLY A 371 -6.60 -7.09 -6.32
C GLY A 371 -6.84 -7.73 -4.95
N SER A 372 -6.77 -9.06 -4.92
CA SER A 372 -6.98 -9.88 -3.71
C SER A 372 -5.67 -10.35 -3.06
N GLY A 373 -4.53 -9.88 -3.54
CA GLY A 373 -3.24 -10.25 -2.96
C GLY A 373 -3.16 -9.91 -1.48
N TYR A 374 -2.43 -10.70 -0.72
CA TYR A 374 -2.38 -10.68 0.74
C TYR A 374 -3.76 -10.75 1.40
N ASP A 375 -4.75 -11.37 0.71
CA ASP A 375 -6.11 -11.56 1.20
C ASP A 375 -6.86 -10.27 1.59
N GLY A 376 -6.40 -9.11 1.11
CA GLY A 376 -6.95 -7.80 1.44
C GLY A 376 -6.60 -7.30 2.85
N HIS A 377 -5.59 -7.89 3.50
CA HIS A 377 -5.16 -7.51 4.84
C HIS A 377 -4.45 -6.16 4.91
N TYR A 378 -4.50 -5.58 6.11
CA TYR A 378 -3.76 -4.40 6.53
C TYR A 378 -2.51 -4.82 7.31
N PHE A 379 -1.40 -4.12 7.05
CA PHE A 379 -0.09 -4.34 7.65
C PHE A 379 0.49 -3.01 8.17
N TRP A 380 1.63 -3.07 8.82
CA TRP A 380 2.43 -1.90 9.23
C TRP A 380 2.96 -1.05 8.06
N ASP A 381 2.88 -1.58 6.86
CA ASP A 381 3.13 -0.91 5.59
C ASP A 381 2.42 0.44 5.48
N THR A 382 1.19 0.51 5.98
CA THR A 382 0.39 1.75 6.01
C THR A 382 1.09 2.83 6.80
N GLU A 383 1.56 2.50 8.00
CA GLU A 383 2.12 3.45 8.96
C GLU A 383 3.44 4.04 8.47
N ILE A 384 4.30 3.21 7.91
CA ILE A 384 5.68 3.59 7.57
C ILE A 384 5.79 4.14 6.14
N TYR A 385 5.03 3.58 5.19
CA TYR A 385 5.20 3.91 3.77
C TYR A 385 4.08 4.77 3.20
N VAL A 386 2.84 4.62 3.66
CA VAL A 386 1.68 5.33 3.13
C VAL A 386 1.37 6.61 3.90
N LEU A 387 1.38 6.55 5.23
CA LEU A 387 1.00 7.67 6.09
C LEU A 387 1.89 8.91 5.96
N PRO A 388 3.20 8.83 5.68
CA PRO A 388 3.98 10.04 5.39
C PRO A 388 3.39 10.86 4.24
N PHE A 389 3.06 10.23 3.11
CA PHE A 389 2.39 10.90 2.00
C PHE A 389 1.07 11.55 2.42
N LEU A 390 0.19 10.78 3.06
CA LEU A 390 -1.13 11.29 3.47
C LEU A 390 -1.02 12.40 4.52
N THR A 391 -0.09 12.29 5.45
CA THR A 391 0.14 13.30 6.50
C THR A 391 0.50 14.65 5.90
N TYR A 392 1.38 14.67 4.92
CA TYR A 392 1.87 15.91 4.32
C TYR A 392 1.05 16.43 3.13
N THR A 393 0.11 15.64 2.59
CA THR A 393 -0.71 16.05 1.45
C THR A 393 -2.20 16.06 1.74
N SER A 394 -2.66 15.16 2.59
CA SER A 394 -4.09 14.90 2.85
C SER A 394 -4.33 14.50 4.31
N PRO A 395 -4.01 15.36 5.30
CA PRO A 395 -4.02 14.99 6.73
C PRO A 395 -5.36 14.44 7.22
N GLY A 396 -6.47 14.78 6.57
CA GLY A 396 -7.78 14.20 6.88
C GLY A 396 -7.85 12.69 6.58
N PHE A 397 -7.20 12.22 5.51
CA PHE A 397 -7.12 10.79 5.19
C PHE A 397 -6.14 10.05 6.10
N ALA A 398 -5.01 10.69 6.45
CA ALA A 398 -4.08 10.15 7.45
C ALA A 398 -4.80 9.93 8.79
N ARG A 399 -5.56 10.94 9.27
CA ARG A 399 -6.36 10.81 10.49
C ARG A 399 -7.36 9.65 10.44
N ASN A 400 -8.02 9.44 9.31
CA ASN A 400 -8.97 8.33 9.15
C ASN A 400 -8.29 6.97 9.31
N ALA A 401 -7.12 6.77 8.69
CA ALA A 401 -6.34 5.54 8.81
C ALA A 401 -5.83 5.32 10.26
N LEU A 402 -5.33 6.37 10.91
CA LEU A 402 -4.90 6.32 12.32
C LEU A 402 -6.07 6.09 13.28
N ARG A 403 -7.22 6.70 13.02
CA ARG A 403 -8.46 6.44 13.79
C ARG A 403 -8.91 4.99 13.66
N PHE A 404 -8.74 4.38 12.50
CA PHE A 404 -9.03 2.97 12.33
C PHE A 404 -8.14 2.11 13.25
N ARG A 405 -6.84 2.41 13.39
CA ARG A 405 -5.98 1.76 14.39
C ARG A 405 -6.48 1.96 15.81
N TYR A 406 -6.93 3.17 16.16
CA TYR A 406 -7.54 3.41 17.46
C TYR A 406 -8.79 2.53 17.71
N THR A 407 -9.61 2.30 16.69
CA THR A 407 -10.78 1.40 16.84
C THR A 407 -10.41 -0.05 17.11
N MET A 408 -9.19 -0.46 16.83
CA MET A 408 -8.66 -1.80 17.14
C MET A 408 -8.10 -1.92 18.57
N LEU A 409 -7.99 -0.82 19.33
CA LEU A 409 -7.25 -0.80 20.61
C LEU A 409 -7.77 -1.84 21.60
N ASP A 410 -9.07 -2.04 21.69
CA ASP A 410 -9.64 -3.07 22.60
C ASP A 410 -9.32 -4.50 22.14
N ALA A 411 -9.24 -4.75 20.83
CA ALA A 411 -8.78 -6.04 20.31
C ALA A 411 -7.28 -6.24 20.60
N ALA A 412 -6.48 -5.19 20.44
CA ALA A 412 -5.06 -5.22 20.75
C ALA A 412 -4.77 -5.45 22.24
N ARG A 413 -5.57 -4.86 23.14
CA ARG A 413 -5.51 -5.15 24.60
C ARG A 413 -5.81 -6.61 24.92
N ARG A 414 -6.88 -7.16 24.31
CA ARG A 414 -7.18 -8.60 24.47
C ARG A 414 -6.06 -9.47 23.95
N ARG A 415 -5.48 -9.09 22.79
CA ARG A 415 -4.35 -9.83 22.23
C ARG A 415 -3.11 -9.83 23.14
N ALA A 416 -2.78 -8.69 23.74
CA ALA A 416 -1.70 -8.60 24.73
C ALA A 416 -1.98 -9.54 25.92
N ALA A 417 -3.21 -9.53 26.46
CA ALA A 417 -3.61 -10.42 27.56
C ALA A 417 -3.53 -11.91 27.18
N ASP A 418 -3.92 -12.27 25.94
CA ASP A 418 -3.75 -13.65 25.41
C ASP A 418 -2.28 -14.09 25.35
N LEU A 419 -1.35 -13.16 25.25
CA LEU A 419 0.09 -13.39 25.26
C LEU A 419 0.71 -13.22 26.65
N ASN A 420 -0.11 -13.10 27.70
CA ASN A 420 0.29 -12.80 29.08
C ASN A 420 1.10 -11.50 29.21
N GLN A 421 0.72 -10.47 28.47
CA GLN A 421 1.37 -9.16 28.42
C GLN A 421 0.40 -8.05 28.85
N ARG A 422 0.95 -6.92 29.30
CA ARG A 422 0.21 -5.69 29.59
C ARG A 422 0.19 -4.77 28.35
N GLY A 423 -0.73 -3.80 28.35
CA GLY A 423 -0.84 -2.83 27.29
C GLY A 423 -1.64 -3.33 26.08
N ALA A 424 -1.23 -2.96 24.89
CA ALA A 424 -1.87 -3.33 23.63
C ALA A 424 -0.87 -3.97 22.66
N ARG A 425 -1.28 -5.04 21.99
CA ARG A 425 -0.52 -5.74 20.97
C ARG A 425 -1.30 -5.76 19.68
N PHE A 426 -0.92 -4.90 18.71
CA PHE A 426 -1.56 -4.82 17.41
C PHE A 426 -1.17 -6.03 16.53
N PRO A 427 -2.11 -6.49 15.67
CA PRO A 427 -1.86 -7.65 14.82
C PRO A 427 -0.87 -7.32 13.68
N TRP A 428 -0.08 -8.32 13.28
CA TRP A 428 0.78 -8.21 12.10
C TRP A 428 -0.03 -8.08 10.81
N ARG A 429 -1.07 -8.93 10.64
CA ARG A 429 -2.00 -8.85 9.50
C ARG A 429 -3.45 -9.01 9.95
N THR A 430 -4.33 -8.16 9.44
CA THR A 430 -5.74 -8.14 9.87
C THR A 430 -6.63 -7.40 8.88
N ILE A 431 -7.95 -7.70 8.93
CA ILE A 431 -8.99 -6.83 8.36
C ILE A 431 -9.88 -6.27 9.48
N ASN A 432 -10.14 -7.04 10.52
CA ASN A 432 -11.12 -6.72 11.57
C ASN A 432 -10.51 -6.39 12.94
N GLY A 433 -9.19 -6.35 13.06
CA GLY A 433 -8.46 -6.07 14.30
C GLY A 433 -7.95 -7.32 15.03
N GLU A 434 -8.33 -8.53 14.60
CA GLU A 434 -7.79 -9.78 15.12
C GLU A 434 -6.59 -10.25 14.30
N GLU A 435 -5.61 -10.91 14.93
CA GLU A 435 -4.46 -11.50 14.23
C GLU A 435 -4.94 -12.64 13.31
N ALA A 436 -4.60 -12.55 12.03
CA ALA A 436 -5.00 -13.51 11.00
C ALA A 436 -3.85 -14.36 10.46
N SER A 437 -2.65 -14.28 11.03
CA SER A 437 -1.48 -15.03 10.56
C SER A 437 -1.34 -16.36 11.26
N ALA A 438 -1.28 -17.45 10.47
CA ALA A 438 -0.85 -18.77 10.96
C ALA A 438 0.67 -18.88 11.13
N TYR A 439 1.44 -17.92 10.58
CA TYR A 439 2.90 -17.96 10.62
C TYR A 439 3.42 -17.31 11.90
N TYR A 440 3.79 -18.14 12.87
CA TYR A 440 4.19 -17.75 14.22
C TYR A 440 5.29 -16.69 14.25
N ALA A 441 6.41 -16.92 13.57
CA ALA A 441 7.59 -16.06 13.66
C ALA A 441 7.31 -14.64 13.12
N ALA A 442 6.59 -14.50 11.99
CA ALA A 442 6.17 -13.21 11.49
C ALA A 442 4.97 -12.65 12.29
N GLY A 443 3.88 -13.42 12.41
CA GLY A 443 2.66 -12.90 13.03
C GLY A 443 2.80 -12.56 14.50
N THR A 444 3.32 -13.48 15.30
CA THR A 444 3.33 -13.32 16.77
C THR A 444 4.56 -12.58 17.30
N ALA A 445 5.72 -12.72 16.67
CA ALA A 445 6.96 -12.15 17.18
C ALA A 445 7.33 -10.77 16.63
N GLN A 446 6.60 -10.21 15.65
CA GLN A 446 6.82 -8.86 15.14
C GLN A 446 6.18 -7.80 16.05
N TYR A 447 6.85 -7.43 17.13
CA TYR A 447 6.37 -6.45 18.11
C TYR A 447 6.54 -4.99 17.63
N HIS A 448 7.46 -4.71 16.73
CA HIS A 448 7.75 -3.35 16.24
C HIS A 448 6.52 -2.64 15.65
N ILE A 449 5.50 -3.39 15.20
CA ILE A 449 4.24 -2.86 14.67
C ILE A 449 3.58 -1.87 15.64
N ASP A 450 3.65 -2.14 16.93
CA ASP A 450 3.08 -1.27 17.95
C ASP A 450 3.75 0.12 17.95
N ARG A 451 5.07 0.16 17.73
CA ARG A 451 5.78 1.41 17.59
C ARG A 451 5.59 2.04 16.22
N ASP A 452 5.45 1.26 15.15
CA ASP A 452 5.21 1.81 13.81
C ASP A 452 3.92 2.62 13.80
N ILE A 453 2.87 2.12 14.46
CA ILE A 453 1.61 2.84 14.68
C ILE A 453 1.84 4.09 15.54
N ALA A 454 2.58 3.98 16.65
CA ALA A 454 2.89 5.11 17.52
C ALA A 454 3.77 6.17 16.82
N HIS A 455 4.69 5.76 15.93
CA HIS A 455 5.46 6.66 15.09
C HIS A 455 4.56 7.48 14.16
N ALA A 456 3.68 6.81 13.43
CA ALA A 456 2.77 7.48 12.51
C ALA A 456 1.81 8.44 13.24
N LEU A 457 1.30 8.07 14.43
CA LEU A 457 0.51 8.95 15.28
C LEU A 457 1.29 10.21 15.69
N THR A 458 2.54 10.03 16.12
CA THR A 458 3.40 11.11 16.56
C THR A 458 3.75 12.07 15.42
N GLN A 459 4.12 11.53 14.26
CA GLN A 459 4.40 12.30 13.04
C GLN A 459 3.16 13.07 12.56
N TYR A 460 1.99 12.41 12.53
CA TYR A 460 0.74 13.06 12.16
C TYR A 460 0.41 14.24 13.07
N VAL A 461 0.50 14.05 14.40
CA VAL A 461 0.23 15.13 15.37
C VAL A 461 1.22 16.29 15.22
N ALA A 462 2.49 16.00 14.99
CA ALA A 462 3.51 17.02 14.78
C ALA A 462 3.26 17.84 13.48
N ALA A 463 2.96 17.15 12.39
CA ALA A 463 2.75 17.77 11.08
C ALA A 463 1.40 18.50 10.97
N SER A 464 0.34 18.01 11.63
CA SER A 464 -1.02 18.56 11.51
C SER A 464 -1.45 19.51 12.63
N ASP A 465 -0.79 19.46 13.81
CA ASP A 465 -1.20 20.09 15.06
C ASP A 465 -2.62 19.68 15.55
N ASP A 466 -3.09 18.47 15.21
CA ASP A 466 -4.41 17.95 15.62
C ASP A 466 -4.41 17.54 17.11
N ARG A 467 -4.47 18.56 17.98
CA ARG A 467 -4.41 18.38 19.44
C ARG A 467 -5.65 17.71 20.02
N LEU A 468 -6.80 17.82 19.33
CA LEU A 468 -8.02 17.12 19.76
C LEU A 468 -7.92 15.61 19.51
N PHE A 469 -7.38 15.22 18.37
CA PHE A 469 -7.11 13.82 18.08
C PHE A 469 -6.07 13.23 19.03
N LEU A 470 -4.99 13.99 19.31
CA LEU A 470 -4.01 13.61 20.33
C LEU A 470 -4.68 13.30 21.67
N ALA A 471 -5.47 14.25 22.20
CA ALA A 471 -6.05 14.18 23.54
C ALA A 471 -7.12 13.07 23.71
N ARG A 472 -7.82 12.71 22.63
CA ARG A 472 -8.98 11.83 22.69
C ARG A 472 -8.72 10.41 22.20
N GLU A 473 -7.78 10.24 21.29
CA GLU A 473 -7.56 9.00 20.56
C GLU A 473 -6.09 8.56 20.57
N ALA A 474 -5.18 9.39 20.08
CA ALA A 474 -3.78 8.99 19.91
C ALA A 474 -3.05 8.71 21.22
N ILE A 475 -3.33 9.48 22.28
CA ILE A 475 -2.66 9.30 23.57
C ILE A 475 -2.92 7.91 24.17
N ASP A 476 -4.11 7.34 23.94
CA ASP A 476 -4.47 6.02 24.45
C ASP A 476 -3.60 4.95 23.79
N VAL A 477 -3.42 5.03 22.46
CA VAL A 477 -2.56 4.10 21.74
C VAL A 477 -1.11 4.25 22.17
N LEU A 478 -0.61 5.50 22.28
CA LEU A 478 0.77 5.79 22.68
C LEU A 478 1.10 5.24 24.07
N VAL A 479 0.19 5.33 25.03
CA VAL A 479 0.36 4.82 26.39
C VAL A 479 0.28 3.29 26.43
N GLU A 480 -0.71 2.70 25.75
CA GLU A 480 -0.89 1.25 25.79
C GLU A 480 0.22 0.49 25.06
N THR A 481 0.75 1.05 23.99
CA THR A 481 1.95 0.49 23.34
C THR A 481 3.20 0.71 24.19
N ALA A 482 3.33 1.84 24.91
CA ALA A 482 4.42 2.04 25.86
C ALA A 482 4.38 1.04 27.03
N ARG A 483 3.18 0.68 27.52
CA ARG A 483 2.98 -0.37 28.52
C ARG A 483 3.46 -1.73 28.05
N LEU A 484 3.17 -2.05 26.78
CA LEU A 484 3.64 -3.30 26.18
C LEU A 484 5.17 -3.40 26.25
N TRP A 485 5.87 -2.34 25.85
CA TRP A 485 7.34 -2.33 25.89
C TRP A 485 7.90 -2.47 27.29
N ALA A 486 7.31 -1.76 28.25
CA ALA A 486 7.72 -1.82 29.66
C ALA A 486 7.52 -3.22 30.29
N ASP A 487 6.50 -3.96 29.82
CA ASP A 487 6.17 -5.30 30.27
C ASP A 487 6.97 -6.40 29.54
N LEU A 488 7.24 -6.20 28.24
CA LEU A 488 7.96 -7.17 27.41
C LEU A 488 9.44 -7.27 27.75
N GLY A 489 10.09 -6.14 28.03
CA GLY A 489 11.52 -6.08 28.31
C GLY A 489 11.85 -6.31 29.80
N PHE A 490 13.13 -6.34 30.09
CA PHE A 490 13.65 -6.56 31.44
C PHE A 490 14.97 -5.85 31.67
N TRP A 491 15.27 -5.62 32.99
CA TRP A 491 16.50 -4.97 33.41
C TRP A 491 17.63 -6.00 33.53
N ARG A 492 18.79 -5.67 32.97
CA ARG A 492 20.01 -6.46 33.03
C ARG A 492 21.22 -5.59 33.33
N ARG A 493 22.12 -6.08 34.15
CA ARG A 493 23.43 -5.48 34.43
C ARG A 493 24.49 -6.07 33.53
N THR A 494 25.26 -5.22 32.87
CA THR A 494 26.24 -5.63 31.86
C THR A 494 27.45 -6.39 32.43
N ASP A 495 27.88 -6.10 33.66
CA ASP A 495 29.10 -6.67 34.26
C ASP A 495 28.88 -7.65 35.41
N GLY A 496 27.62 -7.96 35.74
CA GLY A 496 27.25 -8.78 36.88
C GLY A 496 27.67 -8.21 38.27
N SER A 497 28.23 -7.00 38.29
CA SER A 497 28.62 -6.31 39.52
C SER A 497 27.45 -5.58 40.17
N ALA A 498 27.49 -5.34 41.46
CA ALA A 498 26.44 -4.61 42.17
C ALA A 498 26.34 -3.13 41.76
N ASN A 499 27.35 -2.60 41.08
CA ASN A 499 27.49 -1.22 40.64
C ASN A 499 27.55 -1.03 39.08
N GLY A 500 27.31 -2.11 38.31
CA GLY A 500 27.32 -2.05 36.84
C GLY A 500 26.18 -1.23 36.26
N ASP A 501 26.39 -0.69 35.06
CA ASP A 501 25.34 -0.04 34.30
C ASP A 501 24.17 -0.99 34.08
N GLU A 502 22.97 -0.58 34.46
CA GLU A 502 21.74 -1.34 34.28
C GLU A 502 21.09 -0.88 32.97
N ARG A 503 20.90 -1.81 32.03
CA ARG A 503 20.25 -1.58 30.74
C ARG A 503 18.94 -2.33 30.65
N PHE A 504 18.03 -1.80 29.82
CA PHE A 504 16.74 -2.43 29.53
C PHE A 504 16.82 -3.17 28.19
N HIS A 505 16.55 -4.46 28.20
CA HIS A 505 16.68 -5.37 27.07
C HIS A 505 15.33 -5.89 26.61
N ILE A 506 15.18 -6.15 25.31
CA ILE A 506 14.01 -6.79 24.70
C ILE A 506 14.46 -8.05 23.95
N HIS A 507 13.94 -9.20 24.36
CA HIS A 507 14.31 -10.49 23.79
C HIS A 507 13.12 -11.19 23.13
N GLY A 508 13.40 -12.14 22.20
CA GLY A 508 12.40 -13.00 21.59
C GLY A 508 11.50 -12.29 20.60
N VAL A 509 12.03 -11.38 19.81
CA VAL A 509 11.29 -10.55 18.83
C VAL A 509 11.74 -10.82 17.40
N THR A 510 10.90 -10.47 16.44
CA THR A 510 11.26 -10.40 15.02
C THR A 510 11.18 -8.95 14.59
N GLY A 511 12.26 -8.43 13.99
CA GLY A 511 12.30 -7.10 13.39
C GLY A 511 11.56 -7.03 12.04
N PRO A 512 11.70 -5.92 11.29
CA PRO A 512 11.22 -5.79 9.92
C PRO A 512 11.74 -6.87 8.99
N ASP A 513 12.99 -7.30 9.18
CA ASP A 513 13.58 -8.39 8.41
C ASP A 513 13.07 -9.76 8.89
N GLU A 514 12.36 -10.47 8.01
CA GLU A 514 11.79 -11.78 8.30
C GLU A 514 12.79 -12.94 8.05
N TYR A 515 14.01 -12.65 7.55
CA TYR A 515 15.10 -13.65 7.40
C TYR A 515 15.89 -13.84 8.69
N THR A 516 15.56 -13.03 9.72
CA THR A 516 16.15 -13.13 11.05
C THR A 516 15.01 -13.08 12.07
N THR A 517 14.58 -14.21 12.61
CA THR A 517 13.37 -14.29 13.43
C THR A 517 13.64 -14.81 14.83
N VAL A 518 12.88 -14.28 15.80
CA VAL A 518 12.92 -14.59 17.24
C VAL A 518 14.34 -14.40 17.79
N VAL A 519 14.81 -13.17 17.70
CA VAL A 519 16.13 -12.74 18.13
C VAL A 519 16.07 -11.88 19.38
N ASN A 520 17.21 -11.60 19.97
CA ASN A 520 17.36 -10.75 21.15
C ASN A 520 17.92 -9.40 20.73
N ASP A 521 17.45 -8.35 21.40
CA ASP A 521 17.93 -6.98 21.22
C ASP A 521 18.05 -6.57 19.74
N ASN A 522 16.97 -6.82 18.97
CA ASN A 522 16.88 -6.33 17.60
C ASN A 522 16.97 -4.81 17.60
N LEU A 523 17.93 -4.25 16.86
CA LEU A 523 18.23 -2.82 16.84
C LEU A 523 16.97 -1.99 16.54
N PHE A 524 16.29 -2.33 15.44
CA PHE A 524 15.08 -1.58 15.02
C PHE A 524 14.03 -1.56 16.13
N THR A 525 13.73 -2.75 16.70
CA THR A 525 12.76 -2.88 17.79
C THR A 525 13.12 -2.04 18.99
N ASN A 526 14.39 -2.10 19.45
CA ASN A 526 14.85 -1.38 20.65
C ASN A 526 14.85 0.15 20.44
N VAL A 527 15.36 0.63 19.30
CA VAL A 527 15.34 2.07 18.95
C VAL A 527 13.90 2.57 18.85
N MET A 528 13.03 1.82 18.20
CA MET A 528 11.64 2.20 18.01
C MET A 528 10.84 2.12 19.33
N ALA A 529 11.08 1.13 20.20
CA ALA A 529 10.48 1.05 21.54
C ALA A 529 10.90 2.23 22.41
N ARG A 530 12.18 2.60 22.40
CA ARG A 530 12.71 3.81 23.07
C ARG A 530 11.98 5.07 22.61
N ALA A 531 11.80 5.21 21.32
CA ALA A 531 11.09 6.36 20.75
C ALA A 531 9.59 6.38 21.09
N ASN A 532 8.92 5.21 21.23
CA ASN A 532 7.53 5.14 21.71
C ASN A 532 7.39 5.63 23.16
N LEU A 533 8.22 5.09 24.05
CA LEU A 533 8.25 5.48 25.46
C LEU A 533 8.46 7.00 25.61
N ARG A 534 9.45 7.57 24.91
CA ARG A 534 9.70 9.02 24.88
C ARG A 534 8.50 9.82 24.35
N SER A 535 7.82 9.31 23.30
CA SER A 535 6.66 9.97 22.71
C SER A 535 5.47 9.99 23.66
N ALA A 536 5.17 8.87 24.32
CA ALA A 536 4.11 8.79 25.32
C ALA A 536 4.34 9.81 26.44
N VAL A 537 5.54 9.84 27.03
CA VAL A 537 5.91 10.79 28.10
C VAL A 537 5.82 12.25 27.61
N ARG A 538 6.37 12.56 26.43
CA ARG A 538 6.34 13.90 25.85
C ARG A 538 4.91 14.42 25.67
N HIS A 539 4.04 13.61 25.07
CA HIS A 539 2.66 14.00 24.80
C HIS A 539 1.83 14.11 26.07
N LEU A 540 2.03 13.24 27.07
CA LEU A 540 1.41 13.35 28.39
C LEU A 540 1.83 14.64 29.09
N ARG A 541 3.13 14.98 29.11
CA ARG A 541 3.63 16.24 29.67
C ARG A 541 3.10 17.45 28.94
N TRP A 542 2.99 17.38 27.61
CA TRP A 542 2.39 18.45 26.82
C TRP A 542 0.90 18.64 27.18
N LEU A 543 0.13 17.55 27.31
CA LEU A 543 -1.27 17.62 27.75
C LEU A 543 -1.38 18.22 29.16
N ALA A 544 -0.54 17.81 30.11
CA ALA A 544 -0.53 18.33 31.46
C ALA A 544 -0.31 19.85 31.49
N ALA A 545 0.58 20.37 30.64
CA ALA A 545 0.91 21.80 30.57
C ALA A 545 -0.13 22.64 29.83
N ASN A 546 -0.76 22.10 28.76
CA ASN A 546 -1.58 22.87 27.83
C ASN A 546 -3.07 22.51 27.87
N LEU A 547 -3.44 21.29 28.24
CA LEU A 547 -4.81 20.79 28.32
C LEU A 547 -5.03 19.93 29.59
N PRO A 548 -4.92 20.52 30.79
CA PRO A 548 -4.90 19.76 32.05
C PRO A 548 -6.14 18.94 32.32
N GLU A 549 -7.31 19.35 31.83
CA GLU A 549 -8.54 18.57 31.94
C GLU A 549 -8.44 17.30 31.08
N ALA A 550 -7.94 17.39 29.83
CA ALA A 550 -7.73 16.23 28.96
C ALA A 550 -6.67 15.29 29.52
N TYR A 551 -5.61 15.85 30.15
CA TYR A 551 -4.61 15.07 30.88
C TYR A 551 -5.25 14.25 32.01
N SER A 552 -6.03 14.90 32.87
CA SER A 552 -6.71 14.22 33.99
C SER A 552 -7.68 13.15 33.50
N GLN A 553 -8.41 13.42 32.41
CA GLN A 553 -9.28 12.42 31.78
C GLN A 553 -8.48 11.24 31.21
N ALA A 554 -7.34 11.46 30.59
CA ALA A 554 -6.45 10.40 30.09
C ALA A 554 -5.91 9.54 31.22
N LEU A 555 -5.42 10.11 32.33
CA LEU A 555 -4.97 9.38 33.52
C LEU A 555 -6.09 8.48 34.07
N GLN A 556 -7.29 9.03 34.21
CA GLN A 556 -8.44 8.26 34.72
C GLN A 556 -8.87 7.13 33.76
N ARG A 557 -8.98 7.45 32.45
CA ARG A 557 -9.42 6.48 31.43
C ARG A 557 -8.47 5.30 31.25
N LEU A 558 -7.17 5.60 31.39
CA LEU A 558 -6.09 4.61 31.20
C LEU A 558 -5.64 3.97 32.51
N ASP A 559 -6.20 4.38 33.65
CA ASP A 559 -5.69 3.99 34.97
C ASP A 559 -4.17 4.16 35.09
N LEU A 560 -3.67 5.32 34.63
CA LEU A 560 -2.27 5.65 34.49
C LEU A 560 -1.78 6.47 35.68
N THR A 561 -0.64 6.11 36.25
CA THR A 561 -0.03 6.81 37.39
C THR A 561 1.21 7.59 36.98
N GLU A 562 1.59 8.60 37.79
CA GLU A 562 2.84 9.36 37.59
C GLU A 562 4.08 8.45 37.75
N GLU A 563 4.02 7.41 38.59
CA GLU A 563 5.07 6.42 38.72
C GLU A 563 5.30 5.65 37.42
N GLU A 564 4.22 5.22 36.76
CA GLU A 564 4.28 4.49 35.50
C GLU A 564 4.85 5.40 34.39
N ILE A 565 4.46 6.69 34.34
CA ILE A 565 5.05 7.68 33.42
C ILE A 565 6.55 7.86 33.69
N GLY A 566 6.94 7.89 34.97
CA GLY A 566 8.35 7.92 35.38
C GLY A 566 9.13 6.69 34.94
N GLU A 567 8.50 5.51 35.04
CA GLU A 567 9.09 4.26 34.58
C GLU A 567 9.31 4.23 33.07
N PHE A 568 8.37 4.73 32.27
CA PHE A 568 8.57 4.87 30.82
C PHE A 568 9.80 5.73 30.49
N SER A 569 10.02 6.84 31.22
CA SER A 569 11.21 7.67 31.05
C SER A 569 12.48 6.90 31.38
N ARG A 570 12.50 6.20 32.51
CA ARG A 570 13.65 5.42 33.00
C ARG A 570 14.03 4.33 32.01
N ILE A 571 13.04 3.58 31.50
CA ILE A 571 13.25 2.54 30.49
C ILE A 571 13.80 3.12 29.22
N ALA A 572 13.24 4.24 28.73
CA ALA A 572 13.69 4.88 27.50
C ALA A 572 15.14 5.37 27.58
N GLU A 573 15.58 5.88 28.76
CA GLU A 573 16.95 6.33 28.98
C GLU A 573 17.94 5.16 29.04
N ALA A 574 17.51 4.01 29.55
CA ALA A 574 18.35 2.83 29.75
C ALA A 574 18.23 1.78 28.64
N MET A 575 17.42 2.01 27.61
CA MET A 575 17.21 1.05 26.52
C MET A 575 18.54 0.65 25.88
N HIS A 576 18.79 -0.65 25.82
CA HIS A 576 19.96 -1.18 25.13
C HIS A 576 19.84 -0.98 23.62
N VAL A 577 20.81 -0.31 23.04
CA VAL A 577 20.98 -0.19 21.57
C VAL A 577 22.30 -0.86 21.24
N PRO A 578 22.28 -1.98 20.51
CA PRO A 578 23.50 -2.71 20.23
C PRO A 578 24.43 -1.89 19.32
N TYR A 579 25.71 -1.83 19.69
CA TYR A 579 26.80 -1.23 18.89
C TYR A 579 28.07 -2.01 19.07
N ASP A 580 28.74 -2.36 17.97
CA ASP A 580 30.02 -3.08 17.98
C ASP A 580 31.16 -2.10 17.66
N GLU A 581 31.95 -1.75 18.69
CA GLU A 581 33.07 -0.82 18.54
C GLU A 581 34.20 -1.37 17.65
N SER A 582 34.33 -2.69 17.54
CA SER A 582 35.41 -3.33 16.77
C SER A 582 35.17 -3.29 15.26
N VAL A 583 33.90 -3.35 14.85
CA VAL A 583 33.47 -3.22 13.44
C VAL A 583 33.00 -1.79 13.15
N GLY A 584 32.57 -1.06 14.16
CA GLY A 584 32.09 0.33 14.02
C GLY A 584 30.68 0.43 13.43
N ILE A 585 29.82 -0.57 13.71
CA ILE A 585 28.43 -0.63 13.21
C ILE A 585 27.46 -1.03 14.31
N HIS A 586 26.17 -0.86 14.05
CA HIS A 586 25.11 -1.37 14.87
C HIS A 586 24.69 -2.76 14.39
N PRO A 587 24.92 -3.85 15.17
CA PRO A 587 24.42 -5.19 14.84
C PRO A 587 22.89 -5.20 14.75
N GLN A 588 22.32 -5.93 13.78
CA GLN A 588 20.87 -6.08 13.63
C GLN A 588 20.21 -6.73 14.86
N ASP A 589 20.93 -7.69 15.49
CA ASP A 589 20.58 -8.36 16.75
C ASP A 589 21.85 -8.87 17.44
N ASP A 590 21.71 -9.33 18.69
CA ASP A 590 22.84 -9.79 19.53
C ASP A 590 23.73 -10.83 18.85
N ASP A 591 23.17 -11.71 18.01
CA ASP A 591 23.88 -12.83 17.41
C ASP A 591 24.24 -12.58 15.93
N PHE A 592 23.84 -11.44 15.34
CA PHE A 592 23.91 -11.21 13.89
C PHE A 592 25.35 -11.35 13.34
N LEU A 593 26.31 -10.68 13.95
CA LEU A 593 27.71 -10.67 13.49
C LEU A 593 28.41 -12.03 13.68
N GLY A 594 27.88 -12.89 14.54
CA GLY A 594 28.38 -14.26 14.75
C GLY A 594 28.04 -15.25 13.63
N ARG A 595 27.10 -14.91 12.74
CA ARG A 595 26.62 -15.77 11.64
C ARG A 595 27.54 -15.72 10.44
N GLU A 596 27.52 -16.77 9.56
CA GLU A 596 28.23 -16.76 8.28
C GLU A 596 27.55 -15.81 7.27
N LEU A 597 28.30 -15.28 6.30
CA LEU A 597 27.75 -14.46 5.22
C LEU A 597 27.06 -15.34 4.18
N TRP A 598 25.93 -14.83 3.65
CA TRP A 598 25.29 -15.44 2.47
C TRP A 598 25.90 -14.83 1.20
N ASP A 599 26.46 -15.68 0.33
CA ASP A 599 26.97 -15.23 -0.98
C ASP A 599 25.80 -14.99 -1.97
N LEU A 600 25.25 -13.79 -1.92
CA LEU A 600 24.16 -13.39 -2.82
C LEU A 600 24.64 -13.28 -4.28
N ALA A 601 25.90 -12.99 -4.53
CA ALA A 601 26.42 -12.83 -5.89
C ALA A 601 26.43 -14.15 -6.65
N ASN A 602 26.77 -15.25 -5.96
CA ASN A 602 26.81 -16.59 -6.53
C ASN A 602 25.51 -17.39 -6.32
N THR A 603 24.50 -16.84 -5.64
CA THR A 603 23.19 -17.50 -5.50
C THR A 603 22.47 -17.50 -6.85
N PRO A 604 22.06 -18.68 -7.38
CA PRO A 604 21.37 -18.80 -8.65
C PRO A 604 20.08 -17.95 -8.69
N ALA A 605 19.81 -17.30 -9.81
CA ALA A 605 18.64 -16.42 -9.96
C ALA A 605 17.29 -17.14 -9.77
N ASP A 606 17.24 -18.43 -10.18
CA ASP A 606 16.07 -19.29 -10.01
C ASP A 606 15.86 -19.77 -8.57
N LYS A 607 16.79 -19.48 -7.67
CA LYS A 607 16.70 -19.75 -6.23
C LYS A 607 16.26 -18.52 -5.41
N ARG A 608 15.70 -17.50 -6.06
CA ARG A 608 15.15 -16.31 -5.42
C ARG A 608 13.65 -16.21 -5.66
N PRO A 609 12.86 -15.72 -4.68
CA PRO A 609 13.23 -15.32 -3.30
C PRO A 609 13.74 -16.51 -2.46
N LEU A 610 14.68 -16.25 -1.55
CA LEU A 610 15.33 -17.33 -0.80
C LEU A 610 14.34 -18.20 0.00
N LEU A 611 13.32 -17.59 0.59
CA LEU A 611 12.32 -18.29 1.40
C LEU A 611 11.52 -19.35 0.63
N LEU A 612 11.45 -19.26 -0.70
CA LEU A 612 10.75 -20.24 -1.55
C LEU A 612 11.64 -21.45 -1.93
N HIS A 613 12.94 -21.36 -1.70
CA HIS A 613 13.92 -22.34 -2.16
C HIS A 613 14.80 -22.93 -1.06
N TYR A 614 14.91 -22.23 0.08
CA TYR A 614 15.72 -22.65 1.20
C TYR A 614 14.85 -22.76 2.47
N HIS A 615 15.13 -23.76 3.29
CA HIS A 615 14.45 -23.89 4.57
C HIS A 615 14.76 -22.68 5.48
N PRO A 616 13.79 -22.11 6.19
CA PRO A 616 14.02 -20.95 7.05
C PRO A 616 15.19 -21.10 8.02
N LEU A 617 15.38 -22.28 8.62
CA LEU A 617 16.51 -22.55 9.52
C LEU A 617 17.90 -22.44 8.84
N VAL A 618 17.98 -22.60 7.51
CA VAL A 618 19.23 -22.37 6.78
C VAL A 618 19.47 -20.86 6.66
N ILE A 619 18.42 -20.12 6.29
CA ILE A 619 18.48 -18.66 6.15
C ILE A 619 18.86 -18.02 7.49
N TYR A 620 18.25 -18.43 8.61
CA TYR A 620 18.47 -17.83 9.94
C TYR A 620 19.89 -17.99 10.49
N ARG A 621 20.71 -18.85 9.87
CA ARG A 621 22.12 -19.05 10.26
C ARG A 621 23.08 -18.14 9.53
N HIS A 622 22.56 -17.27 8.63
CA HIS A 622 23.40 -16.43 7.81
C HIS A 622 23.08 -14.94 8.03
N GLN A 623 24.05 -14.11 7.75
CA GLN A 623 23.89 -12.67 7.60
C GLN A 623 23.32 -12.42 6.22
N VAL A 624 22.02 -12.33 6.13
CA VAL A 624 21.25 -12.04 4.91
C VAL A 624 19.89 -11.47 5.31
N LEU A 625 19.44 -10.45 4.60
CA LEU A 625 18.21 -9.74 4.88
C LEU A 625 17.23 -9.86 3.71
N LYS A 626 15.97 -10.15 4.01
CA LYS A 626 14.86 -10.03 3.08
C LYS A 626 14.58 -8.56 2.76
N GLN A 627 14.58 -7.73 3.81
CA GLN A 627 14.28 -6.30 3.73
C GLN A 627 15.08 -5.51 4.76
N ALA A 628 15.21 -4.21 4.50
CA ALA A 628 15.92 -3.30 5.37
C ALA A 628 15.35 -3.30 6.80
N ASP A 629 16.22 -3.43 7.77
CA ASP A 629 15.94 -3.40 9.22
C ASP A 629 16.72 -2.24 9.85
N VAL A 630 18.04 -2.39 10.06
CA VAL A 630 18.90 -1.31 10.55
C VAL A 630 18.78 -0.06 9.68
N VAL A 631 18.85 -0.21 8.35
CA VAL A 631 18.75 0.92 7.41
C VAL A 631 17.41 1.66 7.53
N LEU A 632 16.33 0.97 7.88
CA LEU A 632 15.03 1.60 8.17
C LEU A 632 15.09 2.41 9.48
N ALA A 633 15.79 1.92 10.52
CA ALA A 633 16.00 2.67 11.77
C ALA A 633 16.77 3.97 11.51
N LEU A 634 17.82 3.93 10.67
CA LEU A 634 18.59 5.11 10.26
C LEU A 634 17.73 6.19 9.58
N TYR A 635 16.67 5.81 8.91
CA TYR A 635 15.71 6.74 8.32
C TYR A 635 14.71 7.29 9.35
N LEU A 636 14.03 6.40 10.09
CA LEU A 636 12.89 6.78 10.95
C LEU A 636 13.33 7.48 12.25
N GLN A 637 14.54 7.22 12.75
CA GLN A 637 15.11 7.80 13.95
C GLN A 637 16.51 8.36 13.66
N GLY A 638 16.64 9.02 12.51
CA GLY A 638 17.94 9.42 11.98
C GLY A 638 18.68 10.48 12.80
N ASP A 639 18.00 11.17 13.71
CA ASP A 639 18.61 12.09 14.69
C ASP A 639 19.34 11.36 15.84
N GLU A 640 19.16 10.06 15.98
CA GLU A 640 19.84 9.22 16.97
C GLU A 640 21.17 8.63 16.46
N PHE A 641 21.51 8.82 15.17
CA PHE A 641 22.71 8.28 14.52
C PHE A 641 23.53 9.39 13.88
N SER A 642 24.84 9.35 14.09
CA SER A 642 25.76 10.27 13.39
C SER A 642 25.82 9.99 11.88
N PRO A 643 26.25 10.94 11.05
CA PRO A 643 26.46 10.70 9.62
C PRO A 643 27.46 9.57 9.32
N GLU A 644 28.47 9.40 10.16
CA GLU A 644 29.50 8.37 10.08
C GLU A 644 28.91 6.98 10.36
N GLU A 645 28.10 6.84 11.41
CA GLU A 645 27.39 5.60 11.74
C GLU A 645 26.40 5.23 10.64
N LYS A 646 25.58 6.19 10.16
CA LYS A 646 24.63 5.94 9.05
C LYS A 646 25.35 5.37 7.82
N ARG A 647 26.52 5.94 7.50
CA ARG A 647 27.29 5.48 6.37
C ARG A 647 27.86 4.08 6.61
N ALA A 648 28.46 3.82 7.76
CA ALA A 648 29.05 2.53 8.11
C ALA A 648 27.98 1.41 8.09
N ASP A 649 26.84 1.65 8.74
CA ASP A 649 25.72 0.73 8.76
C ASP A 649 25.16 0.48 7.35
N PHE A 650 24.95 1.54 6.55
CA PHE A 650 24.47 1.37 5.18
C PHE A 650 25.46 0.56 4.33
N GLU A 651 26.74 0.86 4.40
CA GLU A 651 27.80 0.15 3.65
C GLU A 651 27.90 -1.34 4.05
N TYR A 652 27.57 -1.68 5.31
CA TYR A 652 27.51 -3.06 5.79
C TYR A 652 26.26 -3.80 5.35
N TYR A 653 25.06 -3.22 5.51
CA TYR A 653 23.80 -3.92 5.31
C TYR A 653 23.29 -3.92 3.86
N ASP A 654 23.68 -2.94 3.03
CA ASP A 654 23.22 -2.89 1.63
C ASP A 654 23.60 -4.14 0.82
N PRO A 655 24.85 -4.66 0.85
CA PRO A 655 25.20 -5.87 0.11
C PRO A 655 24.57 -7.16 0.66
N LEU A 656 24.09 -7.17 1.89
CA LEU A 656 23.45 -8.30 2.52
C LEU A 656 21.91 -8.34 2.30
N THR A 657 21.33 -7.27 1.74
CA THR A 657 19.89 -7.16 1.49
C THR A 657 19.55 -7.74 0.12
N THR A 658 18.67 -8.77 0.11
CA THR A 658 18.33 -9.52 -1.10
C THR A 658 17.51 -8.71 -2.10
N GLY A 659 16.67 -7.77 -1.64
CA GLY A 659 15.66 -7.12 -2.45
C GLY A 659 14.44 -8.01 -2.74
N ASP A 660 14.22 -9.06 -1.97
CA ASP A 660 13.05 -9.93 -2.07
C ASP A 660 11.75 -9.26 -1.56
N SER A 661 11.88 -8.07 -0.97
CA SER A 661 10.77 -7.22 -0.55
C SER A 661 10.72 -5.93 -1.38
N THR A 662 9.52 -5.56 -1.82
CA THR A 662 9.26 -4.28 -2.52
C THR A 662 9.48 -3.05 -1.63
N LEU A 663 9.57 -3.23 -0.32
CA LEU A 663 9.78 -2.16 0.67
C LEU A 663 11.23 -1.68 0.76
N SER A 664 12.20 -2.56 0.50
CA SER A 664 13.62 -2.28 0.69
C SER A 664 14.14 -1.17 -0.22
N ALA A 665 13.77 -1.20 -1.50
CA ALA A 665 14.28 -0.26 -2.50
C ALA A 665 14.02 1.21 -2.13
N VAL A 666 12.88 1.50 -1.53
CA VAL A 666 12.53 2.85 -1.06
C VAL A 666 13.48 3.32 0.03
N VAL A 667 13.65 2.53 1.07
CA VAL A 667 14.47 2.88 2.24
C VAL A 667 15.95 2.97 1.86
N GLN A 668 16.42 2.01 1.06
CA GLN A 668 17.78 2.02 0.50
C GLN A 668 18.02 3.25 -0.39
N SER A 669 17.02 3.69 -1.18
CA SER A 669 17.12 4.93 -1.97
C SER A 669 17.32 6.15 -1.09
N ILE A 670 16.55 6.29 -0.01
CA ILE A 670 16.60 7.43 0.91
C ILE A 670 17.97 7.52 1.59
N ILE A 671 18.44 6.41 2.18
CA ILE A 671 19.71 6.41 2.92
C ILE A 671 20.91 6.45 1.97
N ALA A 672 20.86 5.78 0.81
CA ALA A 672 21.90 5.91 -0.21
C ALA A 672 22.08 7.38 -0.65
N ALA A 673 20.97 8.12 -0.85
CA ALA A 673 21.02 9.55 -1.16
C ALA A 673 21.65 10.35 -0.02
N GLU A 674 21.25 10.09 1.24
CA GLU A 674 21.77 10.79 2.43
C GLU A 674 23.26 10.57 2.63
N VAL A 675 23.75 9.34 2.50
CA VAL A 675 25.17 9.02 2.73
C VAL A 675 26.08 9.29 1.52
N GLY A 676 25.51 9.65 0.35
CA GLY A 676 26.24 10.14 -0.81
C GLY A 676 26.37 9.19 -2.00
N TYR A 677 25.69 8.03 -2.02
CA TYR A 677 25.65 7.11 -3.15
C TYR A 677 24.56 7.50 -4.16
N ALA A 678 24.70 8.64 -4.83
CA ALA A 678 23.68 9.24 -5.70
C ALA A 678 23.20 8.29 -6.83
N ASP A 679 24.12 7.63 -7.54
CA ASP A 679 23.77 6.68 -8.62
C ASP A 679 23.01 5.46 -8.08
N LEU A 680 23.36 4.98 -6.90
CA LEU A 680 22.72 3.85 -6.25
C LEU A 680 21.30 4.24 -5.77
N ALA A 681 21.17 5.42 -5.18
CA ALA A 681 19.89 5.99 -4.78
C ALA A 681 18.92 6.09 -5.96
N ALA A 682 19.39 6.62 -7.11
CA ALA A 682 18.59 6.70 -8.33
C ALA A 682 18.16 5.31 -8.85
N LYS A 683 19.03 4.31 -8.80
CA LYS A 683 18.69 2.93 -9.20
C LYS A 683 17.61 2.31 -8.31
N TYR A 684 17.72 2.46 -6.99
CA TYR A 684 16.70 1.98 -6.07
C TYR A 684 15.37 2.71 -6.26
N PHE A 685 15.43 4.02 -6.50
CA PHE A 685 14.25 4.81 -6.81
C PHE A 685 13.55 4.34 -8.08
N MET A 686 14.30 4.09 -9.17
CA MET A 686 13.75 3.55 -10.41
C MET A 686 13.09 2.18 -10.18
N ALA A 687 13.70 1.31 -9.39
CA ALA A 687 13.12 0.03 -9.01
C ALA A 687 11.76 0.20 -8.30
N ALA A 688 11.66 1.12 -7.35
CA ALA A 688 10.40 1.42 -6.67
C ALA A 688 9.36 2.05 -7.62
N ALA A 689 9.77 2.97 -8.50
CA ALA A 689 8.87 3.68 -9.42
C ALA A 689 8.20 2.75 -10.44
N TYR A 690 8.89 1.69 -10.84
CA TYR A 690 8.44 0.76 -11.88
C TYR A 690 8.04 -0.63 -11.36
N VAL A 691 7.99 -0.84 -10.04
CA VAL A 691 7.72 -2.15 -9.44
C VAL A 691 6.45 -2.79 -10.00
N ASP A 692 5.36 -2.05 -10.09
CA ASP A 692 4.09 -2.51 -10.62
C ASP A 692 3.94 -2.24 -12.12
N LEU A 693 4.36 -1.07 -12.60
CA LEU A 693 4.24 -0.69 -14.01
C LEU A 693 4.97 -1.65 -14.96
N ALA A 694 6.10 -2.20 -14.52
CA ALA A 694 6.90 -3.16 -15.28
C ALA A 694 6.86 -4.58 -14.70
N ASP A 695 6.00 -4.84 -13.71
CA ASP A 695 5.82 -6.15 -13.05
C ASP A 695 7.15 -6.80 -12.63
N LEU A 696 8.02 -6.00 -11.97
CA LEU A 696 9.39 -6.40 -11.66
C LEU A 696 9.49 -7.66 -10.77
N HIS A 697 8.47 -7.95 -9.99
CA HIS A 697 8.39 -9.13 -9.12
C HIS A 697 7.40 -10.19 -9.60
N HIS A 698 6.82 -10.03 -10.78
CA HIS A 698 5.86 -10.97 -11.39
C HIS A 698 4.67 -11.31 -10.50
N ASN A 699 4.14 -10.32 -9.78
CA ASN A 699 3.01 -10.46 -8.86
C ASN A 699 2.05 -9.26 -8.84
N THR A 700 2.16 -8.37 -9.84
CA THR A 700 1.25 -7.24 -10.04
C THR A 700 -0.13 -7.70 -10.47
N ASP A 701 -0.26 -8.92 -11.02
CA ASP A 701 -1.54 -9.56 -11.30
C ASP A 701 -2.45 -9.69 -10.06
N ALA A 702 -1.85 -9.79 -8.86
CA ALA A 702 -2.55 -9.83 -7.57
C ALA A 702 -2.94 -8.45 -7.00
N GLY A 703 -2.68 -7.36 -7.73
CA GLY A 703 -2.91 -5.96 -7.32
C GLY A 703 -1.61 -5.16 -7.12
N VAL A 704 -1.73 -3.83 -7.03
CA VAL A 704 -0.59 -2.91 -6.82
C VAL A 704 0.03 -3.05 -5.42
N HIS A 705 1.30 -2.68 -5.26
CA HIS A 705 2.01 -2.66 -3.98
C HIS A 705 1.88 -1.28 -3.31
N VAL A 706 0.82 -1.08 -2.52
CA VAL A 706 0.46 0.24 -1.95
C VAL A 706 1.58 0.85 -1.12
N ALA A 707 2.32 0.06 -0.37
CA ALA A 707 3.49 0.52 0.40
C ALA A 707 4.60 1.06 -0.52
N SER A 708 4.88 0.40 -1.64
CA SER A 708 5.85 0.90 -2.62
C SER A 708 5.39 2.21 -3.28
N LEU A 709 4.07 2.33 -3.57
CA LEU A 709 3.49 3.57 -4.11
C LEU A 709 3.69 4.75 -3.15
N GLY A 710 3.42 4.55 -1.86
CA GLY A 710 3.60 5.59 -0.83
C GLY A 710 5.07 5.85 -0.54
N GLY A 711 5.86 4.79 -0.46
CA GLY A 711 7.30 4.89 -0.25
C GLY A 711 8.03 5.64 -1.36
N LEU A 712 7.54 5.55 -2.59
CA LEU A 712 8.07 6.33 -3.71
C LEU A 712 8.02 7.84 -3.44
N TRP A 713 6.93 8.34 -2.87
CA TRP A 713 6.83 9.74 -2.45
C TRP A 713 7.89 10.07 -1.38
N SER A 714 8.09 9.19 -0.41
CA SER A 714 9.12 9.37 0.61
C SER A 714 10.52 9.38 0.00
N ALA A 715 10.82 8.52 -1.00
CA ALA A 715 12.11 8.54 -1.69
C ALA A 715 12.33 9.86 -2.46
N LEU A 716 11.28 10.43 -3.07
CA LEU A 716 11.35 11.75 -3.71
C LEU A 716 11.58 12.87 -2.69
N VAL A 717 10.75 12.93 -1.66
CA VAL A 717 10.68 14.08 -0.75
C VAL A 717 11.73 13.98 0.36
N ALA A 718 11.91 12.80 0.97
CA ALA A 718 12.90 12.60 2.01
C ALA A 718 14.28 12.17 1.46
N GLY A 719 14.32 11.42 0.33
CA GLY A 719 15.57 11.04 -0.32
C GLY A 719 16.17 12.23 -1.08
N PHE A 720 15.58 12.59 -2.21
CA PHE A 720 16.15 13.62 -3.11
C PHE A 720 15.84 15.04 -2.66
N GLY A 721 14.65 15.30 -2.09
CA GLY A 721 14.28 16.58 -1.48
C GLY A 721 14.97 16.83 -0.14
N GLY A 722 15.45 15.78 0.52
CA GLY A 722 16.20 15.86 1.77
C GLY A 722 15.37 16.21 2.99
N LEU A 723 14.02 16.10 2.94
CA LEU A 723 13.17 16.39 4.08
C LEU A 723 13.42 15.41 5.24
N ARG A 724 13.59 15.97 6.44
CA ARG A 724 13.49 15.24 7.71
C ARG A 724 12.50 15.97 8.63
N ASP A 725 11.70 15.18 9.33
CA ASP A 725 10.79 15.66 10.36
C ASP A 725 11.10 14.94 11.68
N TYR A 726 11.74 15.63 12.57
CA TYR A 726 11.97 15.18 13.93
C TYR A 726 11.02 15.91 14.88
N LEU A 727 9.77 15.42 14.94
CA LEU A 727 8.70 15.89 15.84
C LEU A 727 8.30 17.35 15.61
N GLY A 728 8.11 17.72 14.35
CA GLY A 728 7.71 19.06 13.93
C GLY A 728 8.87 20.04 13.74
N VAL A 729 10.11 19.56 13.78
CA VAL A 729 11.30 20.30 13.33
C VAL A 729 11.64 19.83 11.92
N TRP A 730 11.26 20.63 10.92
CA TRP A 730 11.47 20.29 9.52
C TRP A 730 12.82 20.80 9.03
N SER A 731 13.63 19.88 8.51
CA SER A 731 14.92 20.22 7.91
C SER A 731 15.03 19.67 6.48
N PHE A 732 15.84 20.33 5.66
CA PHE A 732 16.11 19.96 4.26
C PHE A 732 17.60 19.85 4.02
N ASP A 733 18.00 18.75 3.39
CA ASP A 733 19.35 18.51 2.90
C ASP A 733 19.27 17.85 1.50
N PRO A 734 19.04 18.65 0.43
CA PRO A 734 18.75 18.14 -0.90
C PRO A 734 19.87 17.29 -1.51
N ARG A 735 19.45 16.31 -2.32
CA ARG A 735 20.33 15.37 -3.04
C ARG A 735 19.80 15.16 -4.47
N LEU A 736 19.61 16.24 -5.22
CA LEU A 736 19.02 16.20 -6.56
C LEU A 736 19.91 15.40 -7.52
N PRO A 737 19.38 14.36 -8.24
CA PRO A 737 20.14 13.65 -9.27
C PRO A 737 20.61 14.59 -10.39
N ALA A 738 21.80 14.38 -10.92
CA ALA A 738 22.43 15.29 -11.89
C ALA A 738 21.67 15.41 -13.23
N ASP A 739 20.87 14.41 -13.59
CA ASP A 739 20.05 14.40 -14.81
C ASP A 739 18.66 15.01 -14.61
N TRP A 740 18.28 15.44 -13.38
CA TRP A 740 17.06 16.16 -13.09
C TRP A 740 17.29 17.66 -13.08
N THR A 741 16.46 18.42 -13.78
CA THR A 741 16.59 19.88 -13.78
C THR A 741 15.96 20.52 -12.55
N SER A 742 14.95 19.87 -11.97
CA SER A 742 14.30 20.30 -10.74
C SER A 742 13.49 19.19 -10.11
N LEU A 743 13.21 19.31 -8.81
CA LEU A 743 12.23 18.53 -8.07
C LEU A 743 11.31 19.50 -7.33
N ARG A 744 10.00 19.43 -7.58
CA ARG A 744 9.01 20.33 -6.99
C ARG A 744 7.88 19.54 -6.34
N PHE A 745 7.55 19.87 -5.10
CA PHE A 745 6.50 19.20 -4.33
C PHE A 745 5.86 20.11 -3.29
N PRO A 746 4.56 19.93 -2.98
CA PRO A 746 3.89 20.60 -1.88
C PRO A 746 3.98 19.80 -0.58
N LEU A 747 3.94 20.52 0.55
CA LEU A 747 3.80 19.97 1.90
C LEU A 747 2.70 20.74 2.66
N THR A 748 1.85 20.01 3.37
CA THR A 748 0.90 20.62 4.32
C THR A 748 1.49 20.54 5.73
N LEU A 749 1.88 21.68 6.28
CA LEU A 749 2.49 21.80 7.60
C LEU A 749 1.56 22.62 8.50
N GLN A 750 0.95 21.96 9.50
CA GLN A 750 0.03 22.60 10.47
C GLN A 750 -1.06 23.46 9.76
N GLY A 751 -1.66 22.88 8.71
CA GLY A 751 -2.69 23.52 7.91
C GLY A 751 -2.19 24.55 6.88
N ASN A 752 -0.89 24.75 6.76
CA ASN A 752 -0.30 25.67 5.79
C ASN A 752 0.34 24.90 4.65
N ARG A 753 0.09 25.30 3.40
CA ARG A 753 0.71 24.69 2.23
C ARG A 753 2.00 25.38 1.86
N LEU A 754 3.08 24.65 1.98
CA LEU A 754 4.43 25.04 1.59
C LEU A 754 4.82 24.33 0.30
N ARG A 755 5.11 25.06 -0.76
CA ARG A 755 5.68 24.51 -1.98
C ARG A 755 7.20 24.58 -1.91
N VAL A 756 7.83 23.46 -2.18
CA VAL A 756 9.29 23.33 -2.21
C VAL A 756 9.74 23.08 -3.64
N THR A 757 10.73 23.80 -4.12
CA THR A 757 11.38 23.60 -5.41
C THR A 757 12.87 23.46 -5.19
N VAL A 758 13.43 22.31 -5.53
CA VAL A 758 14.88 22.03 -5.49
C VAL A 758 15.41 22.09 -6.91
N GLU A 759 16.41 22.92 -7.12
CA GLU A 759 17.19 23.03 -8.36
C GLU A 759 18.68 22.72 -8.04
N ALA A 760 19.54 22.73 -9.03
CA ALA A 760 20.92 22.25 -8.90
C ALA A 760 21.73 22.85 -7.73
N ASP A 761 21.50 24.10 -7.38
CA ASP A 761 22.23 24.85 -6.34
C ASP A 761 21.34 25.67 -5.39
N THR A 762 20.03 25.57 -5.56
CA THR A 762 19.06 26.43 -4.85
C THR A 762 17.85 25.62 -4.43
N ILE A 763 17.38 25.81 -3.20
CA ILE A 763 16.08 25.37 -2.74
C ILE A 763 15.19 26.59 -2.48
N THR A 764 14.02 26.60 -3.09
CA THR A 764 13.05 27.70 -2.99
C THR A 764 11.79 27.23 -2.29
N PHE A 765 11.33 28.02 -1.35
CA PHE A 765 10.12 27.80 -0.57
C PHE A 765 9.08 28.88 -0.87
N ASP A 766 7.85 28.49 -1.12
CA ASP A 766 6.70 29.39 -1.26
C ASP A 766 5.56 28.97 -0.33
N LEU A 767 5.20 29.84 0.62
CA LEU A 767 4.08 29.62 1.54
C LEU A 767 2.79 30.09 0.87
N GLU A 768 2.05 29.16 0.25
CA GLU A 768 0.93 29.44 -0.66
C GLU A 768 -0.38 29.72 0.08
N THR A 769 -0.77 28.85 1.03
CA THR A 769 -2.07 28.92 1.71
C THR A 769 -1.94 28.58 3.21
N GLY A 770 -3.00 28.83 3.99
CA GLY A 770 -3.11 28.55 5.42
C GLY A 770 -3.22 29.84 6.25
N ASP A 771 -3.14 29.77 7.59
CA ASP A 771 -3.35 30.89 8.49
C ASP A 771 -2.03 31.49 9.02
N ALA A 772 -0.91 30.76 8.94
CA ALA A 772 0.38 31.25 9.46
C ALA A 772 0.95 32.36 8.58
N GLU A 773 1.46 33.44 9.19
CA GLU A 773 2.20 34.49 8.51
C GLU A 773 3.60 34.05 8.09
N SER A 774 4.15 33.01 8.76
CA SER A 774 5.45 32.42 8.43
C SER A 774 5.57 31.00 8.94
N VAL A 775 6.44 30.21 8.26
CA VAL A 775 6.87 28.88 8.68
C VAL A 775 8.39 28.89 8.83
N ARG A 776 8.91 28.13 9.80
CA ARG A 776 10.35 27.92 9.99
C ARG A 776 10.75 26.55 9.51
N VAL A 777 11.86 26.49 8.80
CA VAL A 777 12.55 25.26 8.40
C VAL A 777 14.05 25.44 8.57
N THR A 778 14.80 24.34 8.52
CA THR A 778 16.26 24.38 8.50
C THR A 778 16.74 23.85 7.16
N VAL A 779 17.72 24.48 6.53
CA VAL A 779 18.37 24.02 5.30
C VAL A 779 19.85 23.84 5.60
N GLN A 780 20.35 22.60 5.53
CA GLN A 780 21.76 22.26 5.84
C GLN A 780 22.26 22.92 7.14
N GLY A 781 21.44 22.88 8.22
CA GLY A 781 21.76 23.48 9.52
C GLY A 781 21.50 24.98 9.63
N GLN A 782 21.09 25.66 8.56
CA GLN A 782 20.75 27.09 8.58
C GLN A 782 19.25 27.29 8.81
N ASP A 783 18.88 28.07 9.82
CA ASP A 783 17.47 28.46 10.08
C ASP A 783 16.95 29.39 8.99
N VAL A 784 15.78 29.07 8.43
CA VAL A 784 15.11 29.83 7.38
C VAL A 784 13.68 30.14 7.82
N VAL A 785 13.31 31.43 7.74
CA VAL A 785 11.95 31.90 7.99
C VAL A 785 11.27 32.22 6.66
N ILE A 786 10.28 31.42 6.30
CA ILE A 786 9.52 31.57 5.06
C ILE A 786 8.28 32.40 5.36
N ARG A 787 8.10 33.53 4.66
CA ARG A 787 6.95 34.43 4.83
C ARG A 787 5.95 34.26 3.71
N ARG A 788 4.67 34.34 4.06
CA ARG A 788 3.59 34.28 3.10
C ARG A 788 3.73 35.33 1.99
N GLY A 789 3.49 34.90 0.73
CA GLY A 789 3.50 35.79 -0.45
C GLY A 789 4.89 36.28 -0.85
N THR A 790 5.95 35.74 -0.27
CA THR A 790 7.33 36.06 -0.64
C THR A 790 8.14 34.77 -0.75
N PRO A 791 8.36 34.23 -1.94
CA PRO A 791 9.22 33.08 -2.12
C PRO A 791 10.61 33.32 -1.52
N THR A 792 11.12 32.33 -0.80
CA THR A 792 12.42 32.39 -0.12
C THR A 792 13.35 31.35 -0.74
N SER A 793 14.42 31.80 -1.37
CA SER A 793 15.43 30.92 -1.98
C SER A 793 16.69 30.88 -1.11
N VAL A 794 17.20 29.69 -0.91
CA VAL A 794 18.41 29.41 -0.11
C VAL A 794 19.36 28.58 -0.95
N PRO A 795 20.65 28.96 -1.04
CA PRO A 795 21.64 28.11 -1.70
C PRO A 795 21.90 26.86 -0.86
N TRP A 796 22.13 25.74 -1.56
CA TRP A 796 22.55 24.50 -0.95
C TRP A 796 23.75 23.92 -1.68
N VAL A 797 24.52 23.07 -1.02
CA VAL A 797 25.73 22.45 -1.57
C VAL A 797 25.57 20.95 -1.57
N SER A 798 25.81 20.32 -2.70
CA SER A 798 25.86 18.85 -2.81
C SER A 798 26.86 18.28 -1.82
N GLY A 799 26.47 17.26 -1.09
CA GLY A 799 27.37 16.50 -0.23
C GLY A 799 28.43 15.73 -1.04
N PRO A 800 29.33 15.03 -0.37
CA PRO A 800 30.32 14.20 -1.06
C PRO A 800 29.61 13.13 -1.89
N GLU A 801 30.03 12.99 -3.15
CA GLU A 801 29.55 11.92 -4.04
C GLU A 801 30.43 10.68 -3.88
N LEU A 802 29.80 9.57 -3.47
CA LEU A 802 30.42 8.25 -3.47
C LEU A 802 30.05 7.52 -4.76
N ARG A 803 31.03 6.84 -5.36
CA ARG A 803 30.82 6.09 -6.60
C ARG A 803 30.72 4.59 -6.35
N GLY A 804 29.97 3.89 -7.20
CA GLY A 804 29.81 2.45 -7.12
C GLY A 804 28.69 2.06 -6.15
N ARG A 805 28.90 0.98 -5.43
CA ARG A 805 28.01 0.46 -4.38
C ARG A 805 28.84 -0.25 -3.32
N PRO A 806 28.33 -0.36 -2.09
CA PRO A 806 28.92 -1.25 -1.09
C PRO A 806 29.05 -2.69 -1.60
N SER A 807 30.11 -3.40 -1.20
CA SER A 807 30.40 -4.77 -1.63
C SER A 807 30.61 -5.68 -0.44
N ILE A 808 30.15 -6.93 -0.56
CA ILE A 808 30.42 -8.00 0.41
C ILE A 808 31.92 -8.25 0.58
N ASP A 809 32.74 -7.97 -0.46
CA ASP A 809 34.20 -8.11 -0.39
C ASP A 809 34.83 -7.24 0.71
N ASN A 810 34.15 -6.18 1.16
CA ASN A 810 34.62 -5.33 2.26
C ASN A 810 34.38 -5.98 3.63
N ILE A 811 33.52 -6.99 3.69
CA ILE A 811 33.09 -7.68 4.91
C ILE A 811 33.74 -9.07 4.98
N GLU A 812 33.77 -9.77 3.83
CA GLU A 812 34.40 -11.08 3.72
C GLU A 812 35.90 -11.04 4.08
N GLY A 813 36.35 -12.03 4.84
CA GLY A 813 37.76 -12.10 5.29
C GLY A 813 38.03 -11.28 6.56
N SER A 814 37.05 -10.53 7.09
CA SER A 814 37.20 -9.87 8.38
C SER A 814 37.27 -10.90 9.53
N MET A 815 37.93 -10.52 10.61
CA MET A 815 38.13 -11.39 11.77
C MET A 815 37.07 -11.06 12.82
N ARG A 816 36.35 -12.09 13.30
CA ARG A 816 35.43 -11.98 14.42
C ARG A 816 36.18 -11.85 15.76
N GLU A 817 35.48 -11.45 16.78
CA GLU A 817 36.01 -11.33 18.15
C GLU A 817 36.63 -12.61 18.66
N ASP A 818 36.09 -13.78 18.29
CA ASP A 818 36.61 -15.10 18.64
C ASP A 818 37.86 -15.54 17.84
N GLY A 819 38.33 -14.71 16.91
CA GLY A 819 39.47 -14.96 16.03
C GLY A 819 39.14 -15.80 14.80
N SER A 820 37.89 -16.18 14.57
CA SER A 820 37.47 -16.82 13.32
C SER A 820 37.34 -15.82 12.18
N VAL A 821 37.50 -16.29 10.93
CA VAL A 821 37.40 -15.47 9.73
C VAL A 821 36.01 -15.62 9.13
N LEU A 822 35.40 -14.52 8.73
CA LEU A 822 34.09 -14.46 8.12
C LEU A 822 34.16 -14.88 6.65
N HIS A 823 33.36 -15.87 6.24
CA HIS A 823 33.31 -16.36 4.86
C HIS A 823 31.91 -16.25 4.27
N ALA A 824 31.86 -15.91 2.98
CA ALA A 824 30.61 -15.91 2.22
C ALA A 824 30.38 -17.30 1.59
N THR A 825 29.18 -17.87 1.81
CA THR A 825 28.82 -19.20 1.29
C THR A 825 27.43 -19.18 0.67
N VAL A 826 27.23 -20.04 -0.35
CA VAL A 826 25.89 -20.40 -0.83
C VAL A 826 25.58 -21.79 -0.28
N PRO A 827 24.57 -21.94 0.58
CA PRO A 827 24.19 -23.26 1.10
C PRO A 827 23.77 -24.22 -0.03
N ASP A 828 24.21 -25.45 0.03
CA ASP A 828 23.80 -26.50 -0.89
C ASP A 828 22.31 -26.80 -0.73
N THR A 829 21.59 -26.87 -1.83
CA THR A 829 20.22 -27.40 -1.86
C THR A 829 20.28 -28.78 -2.53
N PRO A 830 19.92 -29.85 -1.82
CA PRO A 830 19.77 -31.18 -2.46
C PRO A 830 18.77 -31.05 -3.61
N THR A 831 19.09 -31.63 -4.75
CA THR A 831 18.14 -31.71 -5.85
C THR A 831 16.99 -32.63 -5.46
N ARG A 832 15.79 -32.43 -6.02
CA ARG A 832 14.60 -33.27 -5.74
C ARG A 832 14.84 -34.73 -6.14
N ASP A 833 15.78 -34.97 -7.05
CA ASP A 833 16.22 -36.32 -7.49
C ASP A 833 17.07 -37.00 -6.40
N ASP A 834 17.91 -36.23 -5.68
CA ASP A 834 18.73 -36.77 -4.58
C ASP A 834 17.88 -37.19 -3.36
N VAL A 835 16.66 -36.63 -3.20
CA VAL A 835 15.75 -36.96 -2.09
C VAL A 835 14.89 -38.20 -2.40
N ASN A 836 14.60 -38.47 -3.69
CA ASN A 836 13.83 -39.66 -4.07
C ASN A 836 14.63 -40.94 -3.94
N ASP A 837 15.97 -40.89 -4.08
CA ASP A 837 16.86 -42.06 -3.86
C ASP A 837 16.94 -42.52 -2.39
N PHE A 838 16.42 -41.73 -1.42
CA PHE A 838 16.37 -42.15 -0.01
C PHE A 838 15.06 -42.87 0.38
N PHE A 839 14.05 -42.91 -0.51
CA PHE A 839 12.76 -43.55 -0.25
C PHE A 839 12.48 -44.75 -1.13
N ASP A 840 13.40 -45.13 -2.06
CA ASP A 840 13.47 -46.42 -2.72
C ASP A 840 14.44 -47.36 -1.94
#